data_c9892752499274e0db00a858495b28b4
#
_entry.id   c9892752499274e0db00a858495b28b4
#
_cell.length_a   1.000
_cell.length_b   1.000
_cell.length_c   1.000
_cell.angle_alpha   90.00
_cell.angle_beta   90.00
_cell.angle_gamma   90.00
#
_symmetry.space_group_name_H-M   'P 1'
#
loop_
_entity.id
_entity.type
_entity.pdbx_description
1 polymer ?
#
loop_
_entity_poly.entity_id
_entity_poly.type
_entity_poly.pdbx_seq_one_letter_code
_entity_poly.pdbx_strand_id
1 'polypeptide(L)'
;MEKNRIRPVKAGKGIRMSYSRQKEVLEMPNLIEVQKDSYQWFLSEGLKEVFDDISPIADYSGHLSLEFVDFTLCEDDVKYTIPECKERDATYAAPLKVKVRLHNKETDEINEHEIFMGDLPLMTETGTFVINGAERVIVSQLVRSPGIYYGIAHDKVGKKLYSCTVIPNRGAWLEYETDSNDVFYVRVDRTRKVPITVLIRALGVGSNQEIVDLFGEEPKILASFGKDVATNYEEGLLELYKKIRPGEPLTVESAESLISAMFFDPRRYDLAKVGRYKFNKKLMLRNRINGHVLAEDVVDVSTGEIIAEAGTEVTRSLADDIQNAAVPYVWIQGETRNIKVLSSMMVDLRHYVDCNPKDLGITELVYYPVLKQLMDEYPDVEDLKEAIHKNVHDLIPKHITKDDIFASINYNMHLEYGIGHDDDIDHLGNRRIRAVGELLQNQYRIGLSRLERVVRERMTTLDLDGISPQSLINIKPVTAAVKEFFGSSQLSQFMDQNNPLSELTHKRRLSALGPGGLSRDRAGFEVRDVHYSHYGRMCPIETPEGPNIGLINSLASYARINEYGFIEAPYRKIDKSDPKNPRVTDEVVYMTADEEDNYHVAQANEALDEEGHFVRNSVSGRYLDETQEYEKTMFDYMDVSPKMVFSVATASIPFLQNDDANRALMGSNMQRQAVPLLTTEAPVVGTGMETKAAVDSGVCVVAKKAGVVESSESNQIIIKNDEGGRDVYKLTKFSRSNQSNCYNQKPIVFKGDRVEVGEVIADGPSTANGELALGKNPLIGFMTWEGYNYE
;
A
#
# COMPACT_ATOMS: atom_id res chain seq x y z
N MET A 1 4.94 -44.75 -9.84
CA MET A 1 6.25 -44.03 -9.76
C MET A 1 6.52 -43.42 -11.13
N GLU A 2 6.14 -42.17 -11.35
CA GLU A 2 6.47 -41.50 -12.59
C GLU A 2 7.98 -41.29 -12.66
N LYS A 3 8.59 -41.72 -13.73
CA LYS A 3 9.99 -41.45 -14.05
C LYS A 3 10.18 -39.97 -14.09
N ASN A 4 11.01 -39.40 -13.19
CA ASN A 4 11.48 -38.02 -13.23
C ASN A 4 12.00 -37.73 -14.65
N ARG A 5 11.20 -37.05 -15.45
CA ARG A 5 11.63 -36.64 -16.78
C ARG A 5 12.47 -35.38 -16.62
N ILE A 6 13.77 -35.58 -16.57
CA ILE A 6 14.73 -34.47 -16.69
C ILE A 6 14.47 -33.78 -18.03
N ARG A 7 14.22 -32.50 -18.03
CA ARG A 7 13.89 -31.75 -19.24
C ARG A 7 14.89 -30.63 -19.49
N PRO A 8 15.29 -30.39 -20.74
CA PRO A 8 16.09 -29.24 -21.06
C PRO A 8 15.25 -27.96 -20.99
N VAL A 9 15.77 -26.93 -20.35
CA VAL A 9 15.14 -25.60 -20.21
C VAL A 9 16.12 -24.55 -20.68
N LYS A 10 15.66 -23.59 -21.46
CA LYS A 10 16.49 -22.46 -21.93
C LYS A 10 16.84 -21.59 -20.72
N ALA A 11 18.10 -21.36 -20.49
CA ALA A 11 18.61 -20.48 -19.44
C ALA A 11 19.59 -19.49 -20.06
N GLY A 12 19.16 -18.24 -20.25
CA GLY A 12 19.91 -17.24 -20.99
C GLY A 12 20.19 -17.71 -22.44
N LYS A 13 21.45 -17.76 -22.84
CA LYS A 13 21.88 -18.35 -24.11
C LYS A 13 22.16 -19.86 -24.05
N GLY A 14 22.25 -20.42 -22.87
CA GLY A 14 22.53 -21.84 -22.65
C GLY A 14 21.28 -22.68 -22.41
N ILE A 15 21.48 -23.97 -22.32
CA ILE A 15 20.43 -24.94 -21.97
C ILE A 15 20.83 -25.58 -20.65
N ARG A 16 19.92 -25.58 -19.68
CA ARG A 16 20.05 -26.27 -18.40
C ARG A 16 19.12 -27.48 -18.33
N MET A 17 19.56 -28.52 -17.65
CA MET A 17 18.71 -29.66 -17.35
C MET A 17 17.92 -29.40 -16.08
N SER A 18 16.60 -29.30 -16.20
CA SER A 18 15.69 -29.08 -15.06
C SER A 18 15.32 -30.42 -14.41
N TYR A 19 15.55 -30.49 -13.10
CA TYR A 19 15.13 -31.59 -12.23
C TYR A 19 13.84 -31.27 -11.45
N SER A 20 13.20 -30.13 -11.78
CA SER A 20 11.98 -29.71 -11.11
C SER A 20 10.84 -30.73 -11.32
N ARG A 21 10.20 -31.09 -10.21
CA ARG A 21 9.01 -31.97 -10.20
C ARG A 21 7.71 -31.21 -10.39
N GLN A 22 7.77 -29.88 -10.29
CA GLN A 22 6.58 -29.04 -10.35
C GLN A 22 6.42 -28.40 -11.73
N LYS A 23 5.15 -28.28 -12.14
CA LYS A 23 4.79 -27.52 -13.32
C LYS A 23 4.73 -26.05 -12.93
N GLU A 24 5.37 -25.21 -13.73
CA GLU A 24 5.24 -23.76 -13.58
C GLU A 24 3.85 -23.33 -14.06
N VAL A 25 3.06 -22.75 -13.14
CA VAL A 25 1.69 -22.32 -13.40
C VAL A 25 1.62 -20.82 -13.69
N LEU A 26 2.45 -20.05 -13.00
CA LEU A 26 2.53 -18.60 -13.11
C LEU A 26 3.98 -18.20 -13.38
N GLU A 27 4.17 -17.41 -14.42
CA GLU A 27 5.46 -16.77 -14.65
C GLU A 27 5.73 -15.71 -13.58
N MET A 28 6.97 -15.67 -13.08
CA MET A 28 7.37 -14.69 -12.10
C MET A 28 7.24 -13.28 -12.68
N PRO A 29 6.61 -12.33 -11.95
CA PRO A 29 6.49 -10.94 -12.42
C PRO A 29 7.85 -10.27 -12.56
N ASN A 30 7.91 -9.15 -13.27
CA ASN A 30 9.12 -8.33 -13.33
C ASN A 30 9.50 -7.88 -11.90
N LEU A 31 10.72 -8.18 -11.49
CA LEU A 31 11.17 -8.01 -10.10
C LEU A 31 11.32 -6.54 -9.66
N ILE A 32 11.44 -5.60 -10.60
CA ILE A 32 11.51 -4.15 -10.30
C ILE A 32 10.18 -3.41 -10.55
N GLU A 33 9.10 -4.12 -10.80
CA GLU A 33 7.77 -3.58 -11.07
C GLU A 33 7.27 -2.66 -9.95
N VAL A 34 7.56 -2.99 -8.70
CA VAL A 34 7.19 -2.17 -7.53
C VAL A 34 7.67 -0.73 -7.66
N GLN A 35 8.91 -0.52 -8.08
CA GLN A 35 9.47 0.81 -8.28
C GLN A 35 8.87 1.51 -9.50
N LYS A 36 8.82 0.83 -10.63
CA LYS A 36 8.32 1.38 -11.89
C LYS A 36 6.85 1.74 -11.83
N ASP A 37 6.01 0.85 -11.34
CA ASP A 37 4.56 1.07 -11.26
C ASP A 37 4.22 2.20 -10.30
N SER A 38 4.90 2.29 -9.18
CA SER A 38 4.68 3.36 -8.21
C SER A 38 5.05 4.73 -8.78
N TYR A 39 6.18 4.84 -9.48
CA TYR A 39 6.58 6.08 -10.10
C TYR A 39 5.66 6.48 -11.25
N GLN A 40 5.22 5.52 -12.05
CA GLN A 40 4.26 5.75 -13.14
C GLN A 40 2.91 6.23 -12.59
N TRP A 41 2.43 5.65 -11.50
CA TRP A 41 1.23 6.13 -10.81
C TRP A 41 1.40 7.57 -10.33
N PHE A 42 2.56 7.93 -9.77
CA PHE A 42 2.86 9.30 -9.35
C PHE A 42 2.77 10.29 -10.51
N LEU A 43 3.33 9.94 -11.68
CA LEU A 43 3.28 10.79 -12.86
C LEU A 43 1.87 10.92 -13.46
N SER A 44 1.08 9.85 -13.45
CA SER A 44 -0.25 9.83 -14.07
C SER A 44 -1.36 10.38 -13.17
N GLU A 45 -1.37 9.97 -11.91
CA GLU A 45 -2.47 10.26 -10.98
C GLU A 45 -2.03 11.04 -9.75
N GLY A 46 -0.86 10.73 -9.19
CA GLY A 46 -0.40 11.29 -7.92
C GLY A 46 -0.19 12.79 -7.94
N LEU A 47 0.45 13.33 -8.98
CA LEU A 47 0.64 14.78 -9.14
C LEU A 47 -0.69 15.50 -9.35
N LYS A 48 -1.57 14.95 -10.18
CA LYS A 48 -2.90 15.52 -10.41
C LYS A 48 -3.70 15.61 -9.14
N GLU A 49 -3.70 14.55 -8.35
CA GLU A 49 -4.41 14.51 -7.07
C GLU A 49 -3.93 15.61 -6.10
N VAL A 50 -2.62 15.84 -6.01
CA VAL A 50 -2.06 16.89 -5.16
C VAL A 50 -2.41 18.28 -5.66
N PHE A 51 -2.36 18.52 -6.96
CA PHE A 51 -2.77 19.82 -7.52
C PHE A 51 -4.26 20.07 -7.34
N ASP A 52 -5.10 19.07 -7.51
CA ASP A 52 -6.56 19.18 -7.30
C ASP A 52 -6.89 19.44 -5.82
N ASP A 53 -6.17 18.85 -4.88
CA ASP A 53 -6.36 19.06 -3.44
C ASP A 53 -6.06 20.50 -2.98
N ILE A 54 -5.10 21.14 -3.62
CA ILE A 54 -4.71 22.51 -3.31
C ILE A 54 -5.57 23.54 -4.04
N SER A 55 -6.01 23.21 -5.22
CA SER A 55 -6.86 24.09 -6.06
C SER A 55 -8.30 24.14 -5.55
N PRO A 56 -8.97 25.31 -5.57
CA PRO A 56 -8.45 26.64 -5.83
C PRO A 56 -7.80 27.32 -4.59
N ILE A 57 -6.81 28.15 -4.82
CA ILE A 57 -6.23 29.02 -3.79
C ILE A 57 -6.96 30.36 -3.87
N ALA A 58 -7.78 30.67 -2.88
CA ALA A 58 -8.54 31.91 -2.81
C ALA A 58 -7.92 32.90 -1.82
N ASP A 59 -8.09 34.19 -2.13
CA ASP A 59 -7.80 35.28 -1.21
C ASP A 59 -8.77 35.28 -0.02
N TYR A 60 -8.40 35.91 1.08
CA TYR A 60 -9.26 36.09 2.26
C TYR A 60 -10.58 36.81 1.98
N SER A 61 -10.57 37.73 1.01
CA SER A 61 -11.78 38.44 0.53
C SER A 61 -12.58 37.65 -0.50
N GLY A 62 -12.02 36.58 -1.07
CA GLY A 62 -12.64 35.78 -2.11
C GLY A 62 -12.70 36.41 -3.50
N HIS A 63 -11.99 37.52 -3.72
CA HIS A 63 -11.97 38.22 -5.02
C HIS A 63 -11.04 37.60 -6.05
N LEU A 64 -9.93 37.03 -5.60
CA LEU A 64 -8.94 36.36 -6.43
C LEU A 64 -8.98 34.84 -6.18
N SER A 65 -8.94 34.05 -7.26
CA SER A 65 -8.88 32.60 -7.20
C SER A 65 -7.83 32.09 -8.18
N LEU A 66 -6.87 31.32 -7.69
CA LEU A 66 -5.82 30.68 -8.47
C LEU A 66 -6.09 29.17 -8.55
N GLU A 67 -6.20 28.66 -9.77
CA GLU A 67 -6.46 27.24 -10.04
C GLU A 67 -5.31 26.61 -10.80
N PHE A 68 -4.92 25.40 -10.41
CA PHE A 68 -4.03 24.54 -11.18
C PHE A 68 -4.90 23.67 -12.11
N VAL A 69 -4.81 23.92 -13.40
CA VAL A 69 -5.69 23.27 -14.40
C VAL A 69 -5.11 21.94 -14.86
N ASP A 70 -3.83 21.94 -15.26
CA ASP A 70 -3.16 20.76 -15.80
C ASP A 70 -1.64 20.90 -15.63
N PHE A 71 -0.92 19.84 -15.88
CA PHE A 71 0.54 19.83 -15.84
C PHE A 71 1.09 19.02 -17.03
N THR A 72 2.32 19.35 -17.42
CA THR A 72 3.06 18.65 -18.47
C THR A 72 4.48 18.41 -18.01
N LEU A 73 4.92 17.15 -18.06
CA LEU A 73 6.31 16.77 -17.83
C LEU A 73 7.03 16.72 -19.18
N CYS A 74 8.00 17.62 -19.38
CA CYS A 74 8.73 17.74 -20.64
C CYS A 74 9.90 16.74 -20.68
N GLU A 75 9.61 15.47 -20.91
CA GLU A 75 10.62 14.40 -20.97
C GLU A 75 11.61 14.57 -22.13
N ASP A 76 11.20 15.23 -23.20
CA ASP A 76 12.06 15.50 -24.35
C ASP A 76 13.08 16.63 -24.10
N ASP A 77 12.85 17.48 -23.11
CA ASP A 77 13.68 18.61 -22.75
C ASP A 77 14.69 18.29 -21.63
N VAL A 78 15.07 17.04 -21.48
CA VAL A 78 16.08 16.62 -20.51
C VAL A 78 17.44 17.23 -20.88
N LYS A 79 18.03 17.96 -19.94
CA LYS A 79 19.27 18.72 -20.16
C LYS A 79 20.47 17.82 -20.43
N TYR A 80 20.57 16.71 -19.71
CA TYR A 80 21.68 15.77 -19.83
C TYR A 80 21.18 14.33 -19.88
N THR A 81 21.86 13.47 -20.64
CA THR A 81 21.63 12.03 -20.60
C THR A 81 22.16 11.43 -19.28
N ILE A 82 21.78 10.18 -18.99
CA ILE A 82 22.22 9.50 -17.75
C ILE A 82 23.76 9.43 -17.64
N PRO A 83 24.53 9.03 -18.67
CA PRO A 83 25.99 9.05 -18.61
C PRO A 83 26.57 10.45 -18.38
N GLU A 84 26.01 11.46 -19.03
CA GLU A 84 26.43 12.85 -18.86
C GLU A 84 26.15 13.38 -17.45
N CYS A 85 25.01 13.00 -16.84
CA CYS A 85 24.69 13.33 -15.45
C CYS A 85 25.70 12.74 -14.46
N LYS A 86 26.12 11.50 -14.68
CA LYS A 86 27.16 10.84 -13.86
C LYS A 86 28.52 11.50 -13.98
N GLU A 87 28.88 11.92 -15.20
CA GLU A 87 30.16 12.60 -15.46
C GLU A 87 30.19 14.01 -14.88
N ARG A 88 29.08 14.74 -14.96
CA ARG A 88 28.98 16.15 -14.55
C ARG A 88 28.46 16.37 -13.13
N ASP A 89 28.26 15.32 -12.36
CA ASP A 89 27.62 15.38 -11.03
C ASP A 89 26.25 16.13 -11.06
N ALA A 90 25.49 15.89 -12.12
CA ALA A 90 24.17 16.48 -12.34
C ALA A 90 23.04 15.52 -11.98
N THR A 91 21.84 16.04 -11.85
CA THR A 91 20.62 15.26 -11.61
C THR A 91 19.90 15.00 -12.92
N TYR A 92 19.54 13.74 -13.18
CA TYR A 92 18.71 13.35 -14.30
C TYR A 92 17.26 13.74 -14.02
N ALA A 93 16.80 14.85 -14.60
CA ALA A 93 15.52 15.45 -14.36
C ALA A 93 14.91 16.08 -15.61
N ALA A 94 13.60 16.19 -15.64
CA ALA A 94 12.88 16.88 -16.70
C ALA A 94 12.10 18.07 -16.15
N PRO A 95 11.92 19.16 -16.92
CA PRO A 95 11.12 20.30 -16.52
C PRO A 95 9.64 19.93 -16.34
N LEU A 96 9.07 20.33 -15.24
CA LEU A 96 7.62 20.24 -14.98
C LEU A 96 7.00 21.60 -15.21
N LYS A 97 6.03 21.67 -16.11
CA LYS A 97 5.26 22.88 -16.41
C LYS A 97 3.81 22.68 -15.99
N VAL A 98 3.26 23.66 -15.32
CA VAL A 98 1.89 23.63 -14.82
C VAL A 98 1.08 24.75 -15.44
N LYS A 99 -0.08 24.42 -15.97
CA LYS A 99 -1.04 25.40 -16.50
C LYS A 99 -1.87 25.94 -15.34
N VAL A 100 -1.78 27.24 -15.11
CA VAL A 100 -2.42 27.92 -13.99
C VAL A 100 -3.40 28.96 -14.52
N ARG A 101 -4.56 29.04 -13.86
CA ARG A 101 -5.61 29.99 -14.17
C ARG A 101 -5.83 30.92 -12.97
N LEU A 102 -5.70 32.20 -13.18
CA LEU A 102 -6.06 33.23 -12.20
C LEU A 102 -7.39 33.86 -12.60
N HIS A 103 -8.39 33.78 -11.74
CA HIS A 103 -9.68 34.42 -11.91
C HIS A 103 -9.81 35.58 -10.93
N ASN A 104 -9.97 36.77 -11.49
CA ASN A 104 -10.33 37.98 -10.75
C ASN A 104 -11.86 38.21 -10.86
N LYS A 105 -12.56 37.97 -9.76
CA LYS A 105 -14.03 38.08 -9.73
C LYS A 105 -14.56 39.51 -9.75
N GLU A 106 -13.73 40.52 -9.43
CA GLU A 106 -14.14 41.93 -9.49
C GLU A 106 -14.17 42.44 -10.93
N THR A 107 -13.16 42.06 -11.74
CA THR A 107 -13.05 42.48 -13.14
C THR A 107 -13.57 41.43 -14.11
N ASP A 108 -13.90 40.24 -13.60
CA ASP A 108 -14.24 39.04 -14.37
C ASP A 108 -13.20 38.65 -15.44
N GLU A 109 -11.95 38.97 -15.15
CA GLU A 109 -10.80 38.59 -15.97
C GLU A 109 -10.26 37.22 -15.61
N ILE A 110 -10.00 36.43 -16.65
CA ILE A 110 -9.37 35.12 -16.51
C ILE A 110 -8.02 35.12 -17.25
N ASN A 111 -6.94 34.95 -16.50
CA ASN A 111 -5.57 34.86 -17.02
C ASN A 111 -5.05 33.43 -16.89
N GLU A 112 -4.71 32.82 -18.03
CA GLU A 112 -4.07 31.50 -18.06
C GLU A 112 -2.60 31.64 -18.45
N HIS A 113 -1.71 31.00 -17.68
CA HIS A 113 -0.29 30.93 -17.97
C HIS A 113 0.24 29.53 -17.70
N GLU A 114 1.24 29.16 -18.46
CA GLU A 114 2.05 27.98 -18.21
C GLU A 114 3.27 28.37 -17.40
N ILE A 115 3.44 27.78 -16.21
CA ILE A 115 4.47 28.13 -15.25
C ILE A 115 5.41 26.96 -15.08
N PHE A 116 6.72 27.24 -15.14
CA PHE A 116 7.76 26.28 -14.79
C PHE A 116 7.73 26.04 -13.28
N MET A 117 7.50 24.75 -12.88
CA MET A 117 7.38 24.36 -11.47
C MET A 117 8.65 23.69 -10.92
N GLY A 118 9.74 23.75 -11.64
CA GLY A 118 11.02 23.12 -11.30
C GLY A 118 11.28 21.83 -12.08
N ASP A 119 12.45 21.26 -11.84
CA ASP A 119 12.85 20.00 -12.44
C ASP A 119 12.43 18.84 -11.56
N LEU A 120 11.73 17.87 -12.14
CA LEU A 120 11.35 16.64 -11.48
C LEU A 120 12.37 15.54 -11.81
N PRO A 121 13.07 14.94 -10.83
CA PRO A 121 13.94 13.80 -11.08
C PRO A 121 13.19 12.65 -11.74
N LEU A 122 13.77 12.11 -12.82
CA LEU A 122 13.20 10.99 -13.57
C LEU A 122 13.79 9.66 -13.10
N MET A 123 12.93 8.64 -13.06
CA MET A 123 13.34 7.27 -12.83
C MET A 123 13.98 6.71 -14.10
N THR A 124 15.13 6.04 -13.96
CA THR A 124 15.77 5.32 -15.05
C THR A 124 15.00 4.03 -15.40
N GLU A 125 15.31 3.40 -16.53
CA GLU A 125 14.69 2.13 -16.92
C GLU A 125 14.92 1.00 -15.89
N THR A 126 15.94 1.12 -15.05
CA THR A 126 16.28 0.15 -14.00
C THR A 126 15.66 0.45 -12.64
N GLY A 127 14.81 1.47 -12.54
CA GLY A 127 14.12 1.81 -11.28
C GLY A 127 14.94 2.65 -10.29
N THR A 128 15.99 3.33 -10.77
CA THR A 128 16.87 4.18 -9.96
C THR A 128 16.73 5.66 -10.32
N PHE A 129 17.27 6.52 -9.46
CA PHE A 129 17.38 7.96 -9.69
C PHE A 129 18.83 8.38 -9.71
N VAL A 130 19.21 9.24 -10.64
CA VAL A 130 20.55 9.83 -10.69
C VAL A 130 20.48 11.23 -10.05
N ILE A 131 20.97 11.35 -8.85
CA ILE A 131 20.96 12.57 -8.06
C ILE A 131 22.40 13.03 -7.80
N ASN A 132 22.74 14.20 -8.29
CA ASN A 132 24.13 14.75 -8.22
C ASN A 132 25.20 13.76 -8.71
N GLY A 133 24.89 13.05 -9.78
CA GLY A 133 25.80 12.09 -10.40
C GLY A 133 25.86 10.71 -9.77
N ALA A 134 25.16 10.48 -8.65
CA ALA A 134 25.11 9.19 -7.96
C ALA A 134 23.76 8.50 -8.20
N GLU A 135 23.79 7.21 -8.49
CA GLU A 135 22.55 6.41 -8.54
C GLU A 135 22.04 6.15 -7.14
N ARG A 136 20.77 6.46 -6.93
CA ARG A 136 20.06 6.26 -5.67
C ARG A 136 18.79 5.44 -5.87
N VAL A 137 18.42 4.71 -4.84
CA VAL A 137 17.18 3.94 -4.75
C VAL A 137 16.33 4.50 -3.62
N ILE A 138 15.06 4.74 -3.92
CA ILE A 138 14.09 5.10 -2.88
C ILE A 138 13.50 3.81 -2.33
N VAL A 139 13.84 3.49 -1.10
CA VAL A 139 13.38 2.27 -0.43
C VAL A 139 11.92 2.42 -0.03
N SER A 140 11.11 1.41 -0.29
CA SER A 140 9.72 1.36 0.14
C SER A 140 9.61 1.30 1.66
N GLN A 141 8.67 2.02 2.23
CA GLN A 141 8.45 2.09 3.67
C GLN A 141 7.25 1.25 4.08
N LEU A 142 7.43 0.44 5.11
CA LEU A 142 6.35 -0.33 5.74
C LEU A 142 5.79 0.47 6.92
N VAL A 143 4.52 0.85 6.82
CA VAL A 143 3.85 1.69 7.83
C VAL A 143 2.52 1.08 8.26
N ARG A 144 2.05 1.48 9.41
CA ARG A 144 0.69 1.16 9.86
C ARG A 144 -0.33 1.86 8.97
N SER A 145 -1.29 1.11 8.45
CA SER A 145 -2.34 1.66 7.60
C SER A 145 -3.22 2.64 8.38
N PRO A 146 -3.68 3.75 7.77
CA PRO A 146 -4.79 4.51 8.31
C PRO A 146 -5.99 3.60 8.55
N GLY A 147 -6.68 3.75 9.67
CA GLY A 147 -7.81 2.90 10.00
C GLY A 147 -8.19 2.98 11.46
N ILE A 148 -9.08 2.09 11.88
CA ILE A 148 -9.54 1.98 13.25
C ILE A 148 -9.02 0.67 13.83
N TYR A 149 -8.32 0.74 14.97
CA TYR A 149 -7.68 -0.40 15.61
C TYR A 149 -8.21 -0.59 17.02
N TYR A 150 -8.75 -1.76 17.29
CA TYR A 150 -9.27 -2.14 18.60
C TYR A 150 -8.28 -3.04 19.31
N GLY A 151 -8.14 -2.84 20.61
CA GLY A 151 -7.27 -3.65 21.44
C GLY A 151 -7.97 -4.06 22.74
N ILE A 152 -7.55 -5.18 23.29
CA ILE A 152 -8.00 -5.70 24.57
C ILE A 152 -6.79 -5.79 25.48
N ALA A 153 -6.83 -5.08 26.61
CA ALA A 153 -5.85 -5.16 27.67
C ALA A 153 -6.47 -5.77 28.92
N HIS A 154 -5.63 -6.27 29.82
CA HIS A 154 -6.07 -6.80 31.11
C HIS A 154 -5.59 -5.89 32.23
N ASP A 155 -6.47 -5.58 33.15
CA ASP A 155 -6.16 -4.87 34.39
C ASP A 155 -5.37 -5.78 35.33
N LYS A 156 -4.80 -5.20 36.38
CA LYS A 156 -4.09 -5.93 37.45
C LYS A 156 -4.92 -7.04 38.12
N VAL A 157 -6.24 -6.89 38.11
CA VAL A 157 -7.21 -7.86 38.62
C VAL A 157 -7.63 -8.89 37.55
N GLY A 158 -7.22 -8.73 36.28
CA GLY A 158 -7.61 -9.60 35.19
C GLY A 158 -8.86 -9.18 34.41
N LYS A 159 -9.46 -8.02 34.74
CA LYS A 159 -10.61 -7.49 34.01
C LYS A 159 -10.17 -7.02 32.62
N LYS A 160 -10.93 -7.38 31.58
CA LYS A 160 -10.70 -6.94 30.21
C LYS A 160 -11.05 -5.46 30.08
N LEU A 161 -10.10 -4.70 29.55
CA LEU A 161 -10.26 -3.29 29.22
C LEU A 161 -10.15 -3.14 27.70
N TYR A 162 -11.10 -2.43 27.10
CA TYR A 162 -11.20 -2.25 25.66
C TYR A 162 -10.70 -0.87 25.26
N SER A 163 -9.90 -0.84 24.24
CA SER A 163 -9.33 0.39 23.71
C SER A 163 -9.49 0.46 22.20
N CYS A 164 -9.44 1.65 21.66
CA CYS A 164 -9.49 1.91 20.23
C CYS A 164 -8.59 3.07 19.88
N THR A 165 -7.93 2.98 18.73
CA THR A 165 -7.17 4.07 18.14
C THR A 165 -7.67 4.32 16.74
N VAL A 166 -8.13 5.53 16.47
CA VAL A 166 -8.53 5.99 15.13
C VAL A 166 -7.38 6.76 14.53
N ILE A 167 -6.77 6.22 13.48
CA ILE A 167 -5.57 6.78 12.84
C ILE A 167 -5.92 7.26 11.44
N PRO A 168 -5.83 8.58 11.16
CA PRO A 168 -5.90 9.10 9.79
C PRO A 168 -4.55 8.99 9.09
N ASN A 169 -4.55 9.16 7.78
CA ASN A 169 -3.31 9.33 7.02
C ASN A 169 -2.61 10.67 7.39
N ARG A 170 -3.41 11.70 7.60
CA ARG A 170 -2.98 13.02 8.06
C ARG A 170 -4.09 13.65 8.90
N GLY A 171 -3.79 14.03 10.13
CA GLY A 171 -4.75 14.67 11.05
C GLY A 171 -4.59 14.21 12.49
N ALA A 172 -5.53 14.59 13.33
CA ALA A 172 -5.55 14.29 14.75
C ALA A 172 -6.00 12.85 15.02
N TRP A 173 -5.36 12.18 15.96
CA TRP A 173 -5.75 10.84 16.40
C TRP A 173 -6.87 10.93 17.44
N LEU A 174 -7.79 9.97 17.39
CA LEU A 174 -8.75 9.70 18.48
C LEU A 174 -8.34 8.40 19.15
N GLU A 175 -8.22 8.45 20.47
CA GLU A 175 -7.93 7.28 21.29
C GLU A 175 -9.04 7.07 22.31
N TYR A 176 -9.71 5.92 22.26
CA TYR A 176 -10.72 5.54 23.23
C TYR A 176 -10.12 4.57 24.23
N GLU A 177 -10.47 4.73 25.50
CA GLU A 177 -10.08 3.79 26.54
C GLU A 177 -11.22 3.61 27.56
N THR A 178 -11.31 2.41 28.13
CA THR A 178 -12.17 2.14 29.26
C THR A 178 -11.33 1.91 30.50
N ASP A 179 -11.78 2.41 31.65
CA ASP A 179 -11.10 2.15 32.92
C ASP A 179 -11.74 0.97 33.69
N SER A 180 -11.16 0.65 34.83
CA SER A 180 -11.65 -0.42 35.70
C SER A 180 -13.07 -0.17 36.28
N ASN A 181 -13.53 1.07 36.30
CA ASN A 181 -14.86 1.48 36.73
C ASN A 181 -15.90 1.55 35.60
N ASP A 182 -15.60 1.01 34.43
CA ASP A 182 -16.44 1.07 33.22
C ASP A 182 -16.71 2.47 32.70
N VAL A 183 -15.90 3.45 33.07
CA VAL A 183 -15.97 4.80 32.49
C VAL A 183 -15.24 4.81 31.16
N PHE A 184 -15.92 5.31 30.16
CA PHE A 184 -15.40 5.39 28.80
C PHE A 184 -14.78 6.79 28.57
N TYR A 185 -13.50 6.83 28.24
CA TYR A 185 -12.76 8.07 27.99
C TYR A 185 -12.32 8.19 26.54
N VAL A 186 -12.17 9.42 26.07
CA VAL A 186 -11.55 9.75 24.80
C VAL A 186 -10.38 10.71 25.01
N ARG A 187 -9.36 10.53 24.19
CA ARG A 187 -8.21 11.41 24.13
C ARG A 187 -8.08 11.91 22.70
N VAL A 188 -8.09 13.21 22.52
CA VAL A 188 -7.95 13.86 21.22
C VAL A 188 -6.52 14.37 21.06
N ASP A 189 -5.79 13.86 20.08
CA ASP A 189 -4.45 14.32 19.69
C ASP A 189 -3.47 14.47 20.87
N ARG A 190 -3.31 13.41 21.68
CA ARG A 190 -2.40 13.35 22.84
C ARG A 190 -2.73 14.30 23.99
N THR A 191 -3.91 14.88 24.00
CA THR A 191 -4.36 15.72 25.14
C THR A 191 -4.78 14.87 26.34
N ARG A 192 -5.15 15.50 27.43
CA ARG A 192 -5.70 14.81 28.59
C ARG A 192 -7.07 14.19 28.24
N LYS A 193 -7.33 13.00 28.78
CA LYS A 193 -8.58 12.28 28.56
C LYS A 193 -9.79 13.02 29.13
N VAL A 194 -10.90 12.92 28.42
CA VAL A 194 -12.22 13.39 28.85
C VAL A 194 -13.22 12.25 28.73
N PRO A 195 -14.34 12.27 29.48
CA PRO A 195 -15.41 11.30 29.27
C PRO A 195 -15.90 11.34 27.82
N ILE A 196 -16.25 10.18 27.27
CA ILE A 196 -16.70 10.08 25.85
C ILE A 196 -17.97 10.91 25.59
N THR A 197 -18.78 11.09 26.60
CA THR A 197 -20.01 11.90 26.53
C THR A 197 -19.74 13.35 26.19
N VAL A 198 -18.59 13.90 26.59
CA VAL A 198 -18.16 15.25 26.21
C VAL A 198 -17.94 15.33 24.69
N LEU A 199 -17.28 14.37 24.09
CA LEU A 199 -17.10 14.30 22.64
C LEU A 199 -18.44 14.12 21.92
N ILE A 200 -19.31 13.25 22.42
CA ILE A 200 -20.63 13.02 21.83
C ILE A 200 -21.46 14.29 21.83
N ARG A 201 -21.46 15.05 22.94
CA ARG A 201 -22.14 16.35 23.04
C ARG A 201 -21.57 17.38 22.09
N ALA A 202 -20.24 17.44 21.97
CA ALA A 202 -19.54 18.34 21.05
C ALA A 202 -19.84 18.06 19.57
N LEU A 203 -20.23 16.82 19.24
CA LEU A 203 -20.60 16.42 17.88
C LEU A 203 -22.09 16.65 17.54
N GLY A 204 -22.88 17.17 18.47
CA GLY A 204 -24.26 17.58 18.20
C GLY A 204 -25.35 16.87 19.01
N VAL A 205 -25.00 15.82 19.77
CA VAL A 205 -25.94 15.10 20.64
C VAL A 205 -25.84 15.66 22.05
N GLY A 206 -26.65 16.65 22.37
CA GLY A 206 -26.47 17.53 23.51
C GLY A 206 -26.98 16.98 24.85
N SER A 207 -28.17 16.39 24.93
CA SER A 207 -28.76 15.97 26.19
C SER A 207 -28.45 14.51 26.55
N ASN A 208 -28.53 14.16 27.83
CA ASN A 208 -28.36 12.78 28.27
C ASN A 208 -29.36 11.82 27.63
N GLN A 209 -30.60 12.27 27.44
CA GLN A 209 -31.67 11.47 26.83
C GLN A 209 -31.34 11.20 25.33
N GLU A 210 -30.90 12.19 24.62
CA GLU A 210 -30.49 12.04 23.21
C GLU A 210 -29.33 11.06 23.05
N ILE A 211 -28.36 11.08 23.95
CA ILE A 211 -27.22 10.12 23.96
C ILE A 211 -27.73 8.70 24.22
N VAL A 212 -28.62 8.51 25.21
CA VAL A 212 -29.23 7.21 25.51
C VAL A 212 -30.11 6.73 24.35
N ASP A 213 -30.85 7.61 23.68
CA ASP A 213 -31.64 7.27 22.50
C ASP A 213 -30.74 6.85 21.32
N LEU A 214 -29.56 7.46 21.17
CA LEU A 214 -28.61 7.12 20.09
C LEU A 214 -27.92 5.77 20.32
N PHE A 215 -27.35 5.55 21.50
CA PHE A 215 -26.52 4.36 21.79
C PHE A 215 -27.29 3.22 22.50
N GLY A 216 -28.47 3.46 22.99
CA GLY A 216 -29.17 2.59 23.89
C GLY A 216 -28.68 2.74 25.36
N GLU A 217 -29.24 1.98 26.26
CA GLU A 217 -28.87 2.00 27.69
C GLU A 217 -27.59 1.19 27.93
N GLU A 218 -26.45 1.69 27.47
CA GLU A 218 -25.17 1.04 27.68
C GLU A 218 -24.56 1.37 29.03
N PRO A 219 -24.10 0.36 29.84
CA PRO A 219 -23.55 0.61 31.17
C PRO A 219 -22.36 1.57 31.16
N LYS A 220 -21.50 1.50 30.13
CA LYS A 220 -20.33 2.36 30.02
C LYS A 220 -20.70 3.82 29.75
N ILE A 221 -21.75 4.07 29.00
CA ILE A 221 -22.27 5.42 28.76
C ILE A 221 -22.91 5.96 30.05
N LEU A 222 -23.70 5.16 30.73
CA LEU A 222 -24.33 5.54 32.02
C LEU A 222 -23.28 5.84 33.09
N ALA A 223 -22.22 5.03 33.18
CA ALA A 223 -21.11 5.29 34.10
C ALA A 223 -20.33 6.56 33.72
N SER A 224 -20.21 6.88 32.46
CA SER A 224 -19.52 8.08 31.95
C SER A 224 -20.27 9.37 32.27
N PHE A 225 -21.60 9.35 32.41
CA PHE A 225 -22.38 10.52 32.82
C PHE A 225 -21.99 11.01 34.24
N GLY A 226 -21.59 10.12 35.10
CA GLY A 226 -21.13 10.47 36.45
C GLY A 226 -19.81 11.24 36.51
N LYS A 227 -19.01 11.16 35.44
CA LYS A 227 -17.75 11.88 35.31
C LYS A 227 -17.84 13.11 34.38
N ASP A 228 -18.93 13.25 33.66
CA ASP A 228 -19.17 14.36 32.75
C ASP A 228 -19.68 15.59 33.48
N VAL A 229 -19.04 16.71 33.27
CA VAL A 229 -19.37 18.03 33.83
C VAL A 229 -20.35 18.78 32.91
N ALA A 230 -20.38 18.46 31.61
CA ALA A 230 -21.23 19.10 30.63
C ALA A 230 -22.65 18.50 30.64
N THR A 231 -23.65 19.33 30.36
CA THR A 231 -25.06 18.92 30.30
C THR A 231 -25.72 19.20 28.98
N ASN A 232 -25.12 20.02 28.13
CA ASN A 232 -25.63 20.40 26.83
C ASN A 232 -24.51 20.49 25.76
N TYR A 233 -24.89 20.77 24.51
CA TYR A 233 -23.97 20.92 23.39
C TYR A 233 -22.90 22.00 23.59
N GLU A 234 -23.27 23.16 24.08
CA GLU A 234 -22.37 24.29 24.27
C GLU A 234 -21.32 24.02 25.36
N GLU A 235 -21.75 23.44 26.48
CA GLU A 235 -20.86 23.06 27.57
C GLU A 235 -19.90 21.95 27.13
N GLY A 236 -20.37 20.98 26.37
CA GLY A 236 -19.55 19.93 25.79
C GLY A 236 -18.46 20.46 24.85
N LEU A 237 -18.81 21.39 23.97
CA LEU A 237 -17.85 22.10 23.10
C LEU A 237 -16.78 22.84 23.91
N LEU A 238 -17.21 23.60 24.91
CA LEU A 238 -16.29 24.40 25.72
C LEU A 238 -15.34 23.53 26.56
N GLU A 239 -15.85 22.41 27.11
CA GLU A 239 -15.02 21.47 27.88
C GLU A 239 -13.98 20.78 26.98
N LEU A 240 -14.38 20.36 25.79
CA LEU A 240 -13.45 19.76 24.82
C LEU A 240 -12.40 20.77 24.34
N TYR A 241 -12.82 21.99 24.04
CA TYR A 241 -11.93 23.08 23.64
C TYR A 241 -10.90 23.40 24.72
N LYS A 242 -11.32 23.47 25.98
CA LYS A 242 -10.46 23.70 27.14
C LYS A 242 -9.36 22.63 27.28
N LYS A 243 -9.66 21.38 26.92
CA LYS A 243 -8.67 20.30 26.95
C LYS A 243 -7.71 20.34 25.76
N ILE A 244 -8.19 20.72 24.59
CA ILE A 244 -7.37 20.79 23.37
C ILE A 244 -6.45 22.02 23.40
N ARG A 245 -6.98 23.16 23.83
CA ARG A 245 -6.23 24.44 23.93
C ARG A 245 -6.37 25.07 25.32
N PRO A 246 -5.59 24.62 26.29
CA PRO A 246 -5.61 25.22 27.63
C PRO A 246 -5.18 26.67 27.60
N GLY A 247 -5.88 27.53 28.37
CA GLY A 247 -5.49 28.92 28.56
C GLY A 247 -5.96 29.92 27.51
N GLU A 248 -6.70 29.47 26.48
CA GLU A 248 -7.33 30.39 25.50
C GLU A 248 -8.75 30.81 25.96
N PRO A 249 -9.25 31.96 25.49
CA PRO A 249 -10.62 32.41 25.78
C PRO A 249 -11.65 31.38 25.31
N LEU A 250 -12.60 31.04 26.18
CA LEU A 250 -13.62 30.04 25.89
C LEU A 250 -14.81 30.73 25.18
N THR A 251 -14.95 30.52 23.87
CA THR A 251 -16.10 30.95 23.08
C THR A 251 -16.67 29.79 22.30
N VAL A 252 -17.98 29.71 22.18
CA VAL A 252 -18.65 28.62 21.45
C VAL A 252 -18.26 28.62 19.98
N GLU A 253 -18.17 29.78 19.35
CA GLU A 253 -17.78 29.92 17.94
C GLU A 253 -16.35 29.43 17.68
N SER A 254 -15.42 29.78 18.52
CA SER A 254 -14.02 29.32 18.41
C SER A 254 -13.90 27.80 18.62
N ALA A 255 -14.64 27.23 19.55
CA ALA A 255 -14.65 25.80 19.82
C ALA A 255 -15.26 25.01 18.64
N GLU A 256 -16.35 25.46 18.12
CA GLU A 256 -17.03 24.85 16.96
C GLU A 256 -16.16 24.92 15.71
N SER A 257 -15.53 26.07 15.45
CA SER A 257 -14.58 26.26 14.36
C SER A 257 -13.36 25.35 14.47
N LEU A 258 -12.79 25.23 15.68
CA LEU A 258 -11.63 24.36 15.93
C LEU A 258 -11.97 22.88 15.67
N ILE A 259 -13.05 22.38 16.21
CA ILE A 259 -13.45 20.97 16.08
C ILE A 259 -13.81 20.65 14.63
N SER A 260 -14.53 21.51 13.97
CA SER A 260 -14.86 21.37 12.56
C SER A 260 -13.62 21.34 11.67
N ALA A 261 -12.66 22.23 11.92
CA ALA A 261 -11.39 22.25 11.19
C ALA A 261 -10.50 21.03 11.50
N MET A 262 -10.55 20.52 12.71
CA MET A 262 -9.72 19.40 13.14
C MET A 262 -10.16 18.06 12.54
N PHE A 263 -11.46 17.79 12.43
CA PHE A 263 -12.01 16.50 12.01
C PHE A 263 -12.72 16.49 10.68
N PHE A 264 -13.37 17.58 10.30
CA PHE A 264 -14.28 17.63 9.15
C PHE A 264 -13.78 18.45 7.97
N ASP A 265 -12.57 18.99 8.06
CA ASP A 265 -11.92 19.68 6.96
C ASP A 265 -11.04 18.71 6.15
N PRO A 266 -11.33 18.42 4.87
CA PRO A 266 -10.54 17.54 4.03
C PRO A 266 -9.06 17.96 3.86
N ARG A 267 -8.76 19.25 4.04
CA ARG A 267 -7.40 19.77 3.94
C ARG A 267 -6.55 19.46 5.17
N ARG A 268 -7.17 19.31 6.32
CA ARG A 268 -6.48 19.05 7.60
C ARG A 268 -6.60 17.63 8.09
N TYR A 269 -7.71 16.95 7.80
CA TYR A 269 -7.95 15.57 8.15
C TYR A 269 -8.19 14.77 6.89
N ASP A 270 -7.26 13.88 6.55
CA ASP A 270 -7.30 13.07 5.34
C ASP A 270 -7.10 11.60 5.69
N LEU A 271 -8.08 10.79 5.35
CA LEU A 271 -8.01 9.34 5.49
C LEU A 271 -7.27 8.67 4.33
N ALA A 272 -7.12 9.36 3.22
CA ALA A 272 -6.74 8.80 1.94
C ALA A 272 -7.71 7.68 1.46
N LYS A 273 -7.47 7.13 0.29
CA LYS A 273 -8.27 6.03 -0.26
C LYS A 273 -8.24 4.77 0.64
N VAL A 274 -7.06 4.44 1.13
CA VAL A 274 -6.86 3.27 2.00
C VAL A 274 -7.56 3.42 3.36
N GLY A 275 -7.51 4.60 3.96
CA GLY A 275 -8.18 4.88 5.24
C GLY A 275 -9.69 4.75 5.14
N ARG A 276 -10.29 5.30 4.10
CA ARG A 276 -11.74 5.16 3.85
C ARG A 276 -12.12 3.69 3.62
N TYR A 277 -11.35 2.95 2.84
CA TYR A 277 -11.55 1.52 2.64
C TYR A 277 -11.51 0.75 3.96
N LYS A 278 -10.53 0.99 4.81
CA LYS A 278 -10.37 0.32 6.11
C LYS A 278 -11.50 0.70 7.09
N PHE A 279 -11.92 1.95 7.12
CA PHE A 279 -13.05 2.40 7.94
C PHE A 279 -14.35 1.72 7.52
N ASN A 280 -14.62 1.69 6.23
CA ASN A 280 -15.82 1.03 5.71
C ASN A 280 -15.81 -0.46 6.02
N LYS A 281 -14.71 -1.15 5.80
CA LYS A 281 -14.56 -2.58 6.09
C LYS A 281 -14.78 -2.91 7.57
N LYS A 282 -14.30 -2.05 8.46
CA LYS A 282 -14.42 -2.26 9.91
C LYS A 282 -15.81 -1.90 10.43
N LEU A 283 -16.35 -0.78 10.02
CA LEU A 283 -17.58 -0.21 10.57
C LEU A 283 -18.86 -0.58 9.83
N MET A 284 -18.76 -1.22 8.66
CA MET A 284 -19.97 -1.57 7.90
C MET A 284 -20.88 -2.52 8.70
N LEU A 285 -22.16 -2.26 8.65
CA LEU A 285 -23.17 -2.98 9.40
C LEU A 285 -23.19 -4.47 9.08
N ARG A 286 -22.99 -4.82 7.81
CA ARG A 286 -22.89 -6.19 7.31
C ARG A 286 -21.95 -7.08 8.12
N ASN A 287 -20.73 -6.62 8.40
CA ASN A 287 -19.73 -7.41 9.10
C ASN A 287 -20.02 -7.54 10.59
N ARG A 288 -20.88 -6.68 11.14
CA ARG A 288 -21.22 -6.61 12.57
C ARG A 288 -22.46 -7.41 12.91
N ILE A 289 -23.43 -7.50 12.01
CA ILE A 289 -24.72 -8.19 12.25
C ILE A 289 -24.78 -9.60 11.67
N ASN A 290 -23.85 -9.98 10.80
CA ASN A 290 -23.83 -11.30 10.18
C ASN A 290 -23.71 -12.41 11.25
N GLY A 291 -24.59 -13.41 11.19
CA GLY A 291 -24.62 -14.54 12.12
C GLY A 291 -25.30 -14.27 13.44
N HIS A 292 -25.91 -13.09 13.63
CA HIS A 292 -26.70 -12.73 14.82
C HIS A 292 -28.20 -12.78 14.54
N VAL A 293 -29.00 -12.90 15.58
CA VAL A 293 -30.46 -12.95 15.48
C VAL A 293 -31.03 -11.57 15.75
N LEU A 294 -31.95 -11.11 14.90
CA LEU A 294 -32.60 -9.81 15.06
C LEU A 294 -33.53 -9.78 16.30
N ALA A 295 -33.46 -8.72 17.10
CA ALA A 295 -34.31 -8.48 18.24
C ALA A 295 -35.62 -7.73 17.91
N GLU A 296 -35.55 -6.91 16.86
CA GLU A 296 -36.68 -6.10 16.36
C GLU A 296 -36.76 -6.18 14.85
N ASP A 297 -37.91 -5.84 14.30
CA ASP A 297 -38.14 -5.77 12.86
C ASP A 297 -37.23 -4.69 12.24
N VAL A 298 -36.60 -5.02 11.10
CA VAL A 298 -35.83 -4.07 10.30
C VAL A 298 -36.71 -3.56 9.19
N VAL A 299 -36.92 -2.25 9.17
CA VAL A 299 -37.81 -1.56 8.21
C VAL A 299 -36.97 -0.68 7.30
N ASP A 300 -37.25 -0.72 5.99
CA ASP A 300 -36.67 0.22 5.04
C ASP A 300 -37.23 1.63 5.30
N VAL A 301 -36.35 2.57 5.61
CA VAL A 301 -36.71 3.95 5.94
C VAL A 301 -37.33 4.69 4.75
N SER A 302 -37.02 4.31 3.52
CA SER A 302 -37.50 4.96 2.30
C SER A 302 -38.89 4.48 1.87
N THR A 303 -39.16 3.18 2.00
CA THR A 303 -40.40 2.56 1.53
C THR A 303 -41.36 2.17 2.65
N GLY A 304 -40.87 2.05 3.89
CA GLY A 304 -41.66 1.57 5.04
C GLY A 304 -41.91 0.05 5.04
N GLU A 305 -41.34 -0.70 4.10
CA GLU A 305 -41.46 -2.16 4.04
C GLU A 305 -40.53 -2.84 5.05
N ILE A 306 -40.99 -3.96 5.59
CA ILE A 306 -40.21 -4.77 6.52
C ILE A 306 -39.21 -5.61 5.71
N ILE A 307 -37.92 -5.36 5.91
CA ILE A 307 -36.82 -6.10 5.26
C ILE A 307 -36.64 -7.46 5.93
N ALA A 308 -36.70 -7.52 7.26
CA ALA A 308 -36.59 -8.73 8.05
C ALA A 308 -37.40 -8.60 9.34
N GLU A 309 -38.01 -9.70 9.77
CA GLU A 309 -38.80 -9.74 11.01
C GLU A 309 -37.90 -10.07 12.21
N ALA A 310 -38.36 -9.69 13.39
CA ALA A 310 -37.72 -10.03 14.66
C ALA A 310 -37.59 -11.56 14.81
N GLY A 311 -36.47 -12.02 15.33
CA GLY A 311 -36.17 -13.45 15.49
C GLY A 311 -35.55 -14.13 14.28
N THR A 312 -35.34 -13.41 13.17
CA THR A 312 -34.67 -13.93 11.98
C THR A 312 -33.16 -13.95 12.18
N GLU A 313 -32.51 -15.07 11.87
CA GLU A 313 -31.04 -15.14 11.83
C GLU A 313 -30.51 -14.39 10.60
N VAL A 314 -29.55 -13.48 10.78
CA VAL A 314 -29.00 -12.69 9.70
C VAL A 314 -27.96 -13.49 8.93
N THR A 315 -28.27 -13.80 7.67
CA THR A 315 -27.32 -14.39 6.71
C THR A 315 -26.50 -13.26 6.07
N ARG A 316 -25.40 -13.61 5.39
CA ARG A 316 -24.57 -12.64 4.69
C ARG A 316 -25.34 -11.85 3.63
N SER A 317 -26.21 -12.50 2.89
CA SER A 317 -27.07 -11.86 1.90
C SER A 317 -28.08 -10.89 2.53
N LEU A 318 -28.71 -11.28 3.63
CA LEU A 318 -29.64 -10.42 4.37
C LEU A 318 -28.91 -9.23 4.99
N ALA A 319 -27.69 -9.45 5.50
CA ALA A 319 -26.83 -8.38 6.04
C ALA A 319 -26.47 -7.34 4.96
N ASP A 320 -26.18 -7.77 3.73
CA ASP A 320 -25.96 -6.86 2.59
C ASP A 320 -27.21 -6.05 2.26
N ASP A 321 -28.38 -6.67 2.22
CA ASP A 321 -29.65 -6.00 1.95
C ASP A 321 -29.96 -4.94 3.01
N ILE A 322 -29.73 -5.24 4.27
CA ILE A 322 -29.91 -4.30 5.39
C ILE A 322 -28.91 -3.14 5.30
N GLN A 323 -27.65 -3.43 5.02
CA GLN A 323 -26.62 -2.40 4.83
C GLN A 323 -26.98 -1.44 3.70
N ASN A 324 -27.38 -1.96 2.55
CA ASN A 324 -27.68 -1.18 1.35
C ASN A 324 -29.03 -0.45 1.41
N ALA A 325 -29.91 -0.85 2.30
CA ALA A 325 -31.15 -0.11 2.60
C ALA A 325 -30.93 1.16 3.43
N ALA A 326 -29.68 1.43 3.82
CA ALA A 326 -29.32 2.61 4.63
C ALA A 326 -30.07 2.71 5.96
N VAL A 327 -30.26 1.56 6.60
CA VAL A 327 -30.89 1.51 7.94
C VAL A 327 -29.94 2.12 8.95
N PRO A 328 -30.36 3.14 9.75
CA PRO A 328 -29.46 3.83 10.66
C PRO A 328 -29.01 2.96 11.83
N TYR A 329 -29.79 2.00 12.25
CA TYR A 329 -29.45 1.07 13.33
C TYR A 329 -30.21 -0.24 13.21
N VAL A 330 -29.69 -1.27 13.87
CA VAL A 330 -30.31 -2.59 13.96
C VAL A 330 -30.20 -3.09 15.41
N TRP A 331 -31.30 -3.62 15.93
CA TRP A 331 -31.30 -4.30 17.22
C TRP A 331 -31.05 -5.79 17.02
N ILE A 332 -30.08 -6.34 17.71
CA ILE A 332 -29.75 -7.76 17.71
C ILE A 332 -29.88 -8.35 19.11
N GLN A 333 -30.11 -9.65 19.18
CA GLN A 333 -30.18 -10.37 20.44
C GLN A 333 -28.78 -10.66 20.96
N GLY A 334 -28.50 -10.24 22.20
CA GLY A 334 -27.31 -10.60 22.96
C GLY A 334 -27.61 -11.64 24.00
N GLU A 335 -26.59 -12.15 24.67
CA GLU A 335 -26.75 -13.16 25.74
C GLU A 335 -27.54 -12.62 26.94
N THR A 336 -27.33 -11.38 27.31
CA THR A 336 -27.92 -10.76 28.50
C THR A 336 -28.98 -9.69 28.18
N ARG A 337 -28.92 -9.10 27.02
CA ARG A 337 -29.79 -8.00 26.58
C ARG A 337 -29.74 -7.80 25.07
N ASN A 338 -30.71 -7.04 24.55
CA ASN A 338 -30.71 -6.59 23.19
C ASN A 338 -29.64 -5.49 22.96
N ILE A 339 -28.96 -5.53 21.84
CA ILE A 339 -27.84 -4.66 21.52
C ILE A 339 -28.18 -3.84 20.28
N LYS A 340 -28.02 -2.51 20.39
CA LYS A 340 -28.23 -1.58 19.29
C LYS A 340 -26.93 -1.38 18.51
N VAL A 341 -26.91 -1.80 17.25
CA VAL A 341 -25.77 -1.67 16.35
C VAL A 341 -26.00 -0.48 15.43
N LEU A 342 -25.13 0.53 15.49
CA LEU A 342 -25.22 1.74 14.67
C LEU A 342 -24.51 1.52 13.32
N SER A 343 -25.13 2.03 12.27
CA SER A 343 -24.56 2.05 10.92
C SER A 343 -23.63 3.25 10.72
N SER A 344 -22.62 3.09 9.88
CA SER A 344 -21.79 4.19 9.36
C SER A 344 -22.44 4.92 8.19
N MET A 345 -23.61 4.51 7.75
CA MET A 345 -24.38 5.08 6.61
C MET A 345 -23.65 5.06 5.27
N MET A 346 -22.76 4.08 5.07
CA MET A 346 -22.10 3.86 3.80
C MET A 346 -22.82 2.75 3.03
N VAL A 347 -23.18 3.04 1.77
CA VAL A 347 -23.98 2.14 0.92
C VAL A 347 -23.36 1.93 -0.45
N ASP A 348 -23.70 0.84 -1.12
CA ASP A 348 -23.28 0.56 -2.48
C ASP A 348 -24.13 1.37 -3.48
N LEU A 349 -23.48 2.17 -4.32
CA LEU A 349 -24.15 3.00 -5.33
C LEU A 349 -25.01 2.18 -6.31
N ARG A 350 -24.59 0.97 -6.64
CA ARG A 350 -25.33 0.09 -7.57
C ARG A 350 -26.74 -0.25 -7.13
N HIS A 351 -27.01 -0.14 -5.84
CA HIS A 351 -28.34 -0.38 -5.27
C HIS A 351 -29.35 0.74 -5.58
N TYR A 352 -28.87 1.94 -5.86
CA TYR A 352 -29.67 3.15 -6.05
C TYR A 352 -29.66 3.65 -7.49
N VAL A 353 -28.57 3.44 -8.21
CA VAL A 353 -28.37 3.90 -9.58
C VAL A 353 -27.90 2.71 -10.44
N ASP A 354 -28.60 2.48 -11.55
CA ASP A 354 -28.21 1.45 -12.52
C ASP A 354 -27.07 1.93 -13.41
N CYS A 355 -25.85 1.75 -12.92
CA CYS A 355 -24.63 2.12 -13.63
C CYS A 355 -23.42 1.32 -13.11
N ASN A 356 -22.34 1.31 -13.89
CA ASN A 356 -21.06 0.87 -13.38
C ASN A 356 -20.42 2.01 -12.55
N PRO A 357 -20.23 1.87 -11.23
CA PRO A 357 -19.69 2.94 -10.40
C PRO A 357 -18.33 3.47 -10.87
N LYS A 358 -17.51 2.63 -11.46
CA LYS A 358 -16.19 3.03 -11.98
C LYS A 358 -16.26 4.07 -13.08
N ASP A 359 -17.29 4.02 -13.91
CA ASP A 359 -17.50 4.99 -14.99
C ASP A 359 -17.81 6.40 -14.47
N LEU A 360 -18.33 6.48 -13.24
CA LEU A 360 -18.61 7.73 -12.52
C LEU A 360 -17.48 8.15 -11.56
N GLY A 361 -16.38 7.41 -11.54
CA GLY A 361 -15.26 7.66 -10.63
C GLY A 361 -15.48 7.19 -9.18
N ILE A 362 -16.49 6.39 -8.93
CA ILE A 362 -16.81 5.81 -7.62
C ILE A 362 -16.10 4.47 -7.48
N THR A 363 -15.19 4.37 -6.53
CA THR A 363 -14.40 3.16 -6.27
C THR A 363 -14.71 2.50 -4.93
N GLU A 364 -15.43 3.18 -4.06
CA GLU A 364 -15.77 2.76 -2.69
C GLU A 364 -17.28 2.89 -2.43
N LEU A 365 -17.71 2.47 -1.25
CA LEU A 365 -19.05 2.76 -0.76
C LEU A 365 -19.25 4.27 -0.67
N VAL A 366 -20.47 4.72 -0.91
CA VAL A 366 -20.84 6.15 -0.88
C VAL A 366 -21.60 6.51 0.39
N TYR A 367 -21.43 7.75 0.84
CA TYR A 367 -22.12 8.27 2.01
C TYR A 367 -23.58 8.57 1.69
N TYR A 368 -24.50 7.83 2.26
CA TYR A 368 -25.93 7.87 1.92
C TYR A 368 -26.61 9.25 2.11
N PRO A 369 -26.35 10.03 3.17
CA PRO A 369 -26.97 11.34 3.31
C PRO A 369 -26.72 12.28 2.13
N VAL A 370 -25.50 12.28 1.59
CA VAL A 370 -25.13 13.07 0.40
C VAL A 370 -25.79 12.48 -0.85
N LEU A 371 -25.81 11.16 -0.99
CA LEU A 371 -26.47 10.50 -2.12
C LEU A 371 -27.97 10.79 -2.14
N LYS A 372 -28.63 10.74 -0.98
CA LYS A 372 -30.05 11.06 -0.86
C LYS A 372 -30.35 12.50 -1.26
N GLN A 373 -29.52 13.43 -0.83
CA GLN A 373 -29.65 14.83 -1.22
C GLN A 373 -29.56 15.00 -2.74
N LEU A 374 -28.57 14.36 -3.39
CA LEU A 374 -28.41 14.40 -4.84
C LEU A 374 -29.58 13.74 -5.57
N MET A 375 -30.13 12.65 -5.06
CA MET A 375 -31.30 11.98 -5.65
C MET A 375 -32.56 12.83 -5.56
N ASP A 376 -32.75 13.59 -4.49
CA ASP A 376 -33.87 14.51 -4.30
C ASP A 376 -33.75 15.75 -5.19
N GLU A 377 -32.54 16.27 -5.41
CA GLU A 377 -32.26 17.43 -6.27
C GLU A 377 -32.32 17.12 -7.77
N TYR A 378 -31.89 15.90 -8.16
CA TYR A 378 -31.79 15.44 -9.57
C TYR A 378 -32.65 14.20 -9.82
N PRO A 379 -33.97 14.36 -10.11
CA PRO A 379 -34.84 13.20 -10.33
C PRO A 379 -34.54 12.41 -11.62
N ASP A 380 -33.95 13.07 -12.62
CA ASP A 380 -33.56 12.43 -13.87
C ASP A 380 -32.26 11.63 -13.71
N VAL A 381 -32.22 10.42 -14.26
CA VAL A 381 -31.12 9.49 -14.09
C VAL A 381 -29.81 10.01 -14.70
N GLU A 382 -29.85 10.63 -15.87
CA GLU A 382 -28.64 11.17 -16.53
C GLU A 382 -28.10 12.39 -15.80
N ASP A 383 -28.98 13.29 -15.37
CA ASP A 383 -28.59 14.45 -14.55
C ASP A 383 -28.01 13.99 -13.19
N LEU A 384 -28.58 12.95 -12.60
CA LEU A 384 -28.08 12.36 -11.37
C LEU A 384 -26.69 11.77 -11.54
N LYS A 385 -26.42 11.03 -12.62
CA LYS A 385 -25.08 10.48 -12.93
C LYS A 385 -24.04 11.58 -13.08
N GLU A 386 -24.39 12.68 -13.77
CA GLU A 386 -23.51 13.83 -13.91
C GLU A 386 -23.26 14.52 -12.56
N ALA A 387 -24.27 14.67 -11.73
CA ALA A 387 -24.15 15.23 -10.40
C ALA A 387 -23.28 14.35 -9.48
N ILE A 388 -23.42 13.03 -9.56
CA ILE A 388 -22.59 12.08 -8.83
C ILE A 388 -21.13 12.23 -9.26
N HIS A 389 -20.86 12.31 -10.55
CA HIS A 389 -19.50 12.48 -11.06
C HIS A 389 -18.86 13.80 -10.59
N LYS A 390 -19.63 14.87 -10.50
CA LYS A 390 -19.16 16.17 -9.99
C LYS A 390 -18.93 16.19 -8.48
N ASN A 391 -19.66 15.39 -7.70
CA ASN A 391 -19.65 15.39 -6.23
C ASN A 391 -18.98 14.14 -5.63
N VAL A 392 -18.04 13.51 -6.34
CA VAL A 392 -17.33 12.31 -5.84
C VAL A 392 -16.65 12.56 -4.50
N HIS A 393 -16.09 13.74 -4.28
CA HIS A 393 -15.39 14.08 -3.04
C HIS A 393 -16.32 14.17 -1.82
N ASP A 394 -17.59 14.54 -2.03
CA ASP A 394 -18.58 14.59 -0.96
C ASP A 394 -19.24 13.23 -0.73
N LEU A 395 -19.39 12.42 -1.79
CA LEU A 395 -19.95 11.07 -1.71
C LEU A 395 -18.98 10.08 -1.04
N ILE A 396 -17.68 10.21 -1.30
CA ILE A 396 -16.63 9.46 -0.64
C ILE A 396 -15.81 10.44 0.19
N PRO A 397 -16.21 10.72 1.47
CA PRO A 397 -15.53 11.71 2.29
C PRO A 397 -14.09 11.31 2.56
N LYS A 398 -13.15 12.21 2.32
CA LYS A 398 -11.75 12.05 2.70
C LYS A 398 -11.50 12.28 4.18
N HIS A 399 -12.41 12.95 4.86
CA HIS A 399 -12.40 13.18 6.31
C HIS A 399 -13.31 12.17 7.02
N ILE A 400 -13.15 12.08 8.34
CA ILE A 400 -14.04 11.29 9.17
C ILE A 400 -15.42 11.95 9.25
N THR A 401 -16.49 11.16 9.30
CA THR A 401 -17.86 11.65 9.49
C THR A 401 -18.32 11.46 10.93
N LYS A 402 -19.37 12.18 11.34
CA LYS A 402 -19.99 11.98 12.66
C LYS A 402 -20.49 10.54 12.83
N ASP A 403 -21.07 9.98 11.77
CA ASP A 403 -21.55 8.59 11.80
C ASP A 403 -20.41 7.58 11.96
N ASP A 404 -19.23 7.83 11.38
CA ASP A 404 -18.05 7.01 11.59
C ASP A 404 -17.61 7.03 13.05
N ILE A 405 -17.61 8.20 13.69
CA ILE A 405 -17.23 8.36 15.10
C ILE A 405 -18.21 7.62 15.99
N PHE A 406 -19.50 7.80 15.79
CA PHE A 406 -20.55 7.12 16.58
C PHE A 406 -20.52 5.60 16.38
N ALA A 407 -20.34 5.13 15.16
CA ALA A 407 -20.19 3.71 14.86
C ALA A 407 -18.93 3.12 15.50
N SER A 408 -17.82 3.85 15.54
CA SER A 408 -16.58 3.42 16.19
C SER A 408 -16.71 3.32 17.71
N ILE A 409 -17.38 4.26 18.33
CA ILE A 409 -17.69 4.23 19.77
C ILE A 409 -18.58 3.03 20.09
N ASN A 410 -19.63 2.82 19.32
CA ASN A 410 -20.55 1.71 19.43
C ASN A 410 -19.83 0.36 19.27
N TYR A 411 -18.94 0.23 18.29
CA TYR A 411 -18.13 -0.97 18.09
C TYR A 411 -17.25 -1.28 19.31
N ASN A 412 -16.60 -0.28 19.87
CA ASN A 412 -15.76 -0.45 21.06
C ASN A 412 -16.55 -0.95 22.28
N MET A 413 -17.77 -0.45 22.49
CA MET A 413 -18.65 -0.92 23.56
C MET A 413 -19.13 -2.35 23.35
N HIS A 414 -19.28 -2.78 22.10
CA HIS A 414 -19.79 -4.09 21.73
C HIS A 414 -18.74 -5.20 21.71
N LEU A 415 -17.48 -4.90 21.80
CA LEU A 415 -16.41 -5.92 21.91
C LEU A 415 -16.62 -6.84 23.12
N GLU A 416 -17.15 -6.30 24.21
CA GLU A 416 -17.50 -7.05 25.41
C GLU A 416 -18.57 -8.13 25.16
N TYR A 417 -19.46 -7.90 24.21
CA TYR A 417 -20.54 -8.81 23.84
C TYR A 417 -20.20 -9.79 22.73
N GLY A 418 -18.96 -9.81 22.28
CA GLY A 418 -18.51 -10.69 21.19
C GLY A 418 -18.89 -10.22 19.79
N ILE A 419 -19.39 -9.00 19.63
CA ILE A 419 -19.64 -8.39 18.32
C ILE A 419 -18.41 -7.64 17.88
N GLY A 420 -17.79 -8.10 16.82
CA GLY A 420 -16.50 -7.60 16.37
C GLY A 420 -15.33 -8.33 17.04
N HIS A 421 -14.12 -7.93 16.70
CA HIS A 421 -12.88 -8.51 17.21
C HIS A 421 -11.80 -7.44 17.35
N ASP A 422 -10.81 -7.73 18.16
CA ASP A 422 -9.60 -6.92 18.26
C ASP A 422 -8.70 -7.09 17.03
N ASP A 423 -7.81 -6.14 16.83
CA ASP A 423 -6.93 -6.11 15.69
C ASP A 423 -5.48 -6.45 16.09
N ASP A 424 -4.81 -7.22 15.24
CA ASP A 424 -3.38 -7.46 15.32
C ASP A 424 -2.65 -6.42 14.47
N ILE A 425 -1.91 -5.53 15.10
CA ILE A 425 -1.19 -4.44 14.42
C ILE A 425 -0.02 -4.92 13.56
N ASP A 426 0.49 -6.12 13.80
CA ASP A 426 1.61 -6.71 13.05
C ASP A 426 1.15 -7.52 11.84
N HIS A 427 -0.14 -7.74 11.70
CA HIS A 427 -0.73 -8.39 10.53
C HIS A 427 -0.54 -7.54 9.27
N LEU A 428 -0.15 -8.15 8.15
CA LEU A 428 0.07 -7.43 6.88
C LEU A 428 -1.21 -6.89 6.23
N GLY A 429 -2.36 -7.21 6.76
CA GLY A 429 -3.62 -6.51 6.45
C GLY A 429 -3.75 -5.15 7.12
N ASN A 430 -2.96 -4.87 8.14
CA ASN A 430 -2.90 -3.63 8.91
C ASN A 430 -1.61 -2.83 8.69
N ARG A 431 -0.63 -3.43 8.04
CA ARG A 431 0.61 -2.78 7.64
C ARG A 431 0.65 -2.67 6.13
N ARG A 432 0.91 -1.48 5.63
CA ARG A 432 0.95 -1.19 4.20
C ARG A 432 2.31 -0.66 3.75
N ILE A 433 2.52 -0.66 2.46
CA ILE A 433 3.74 -0.18 1.83
C ILE A 433 3.51 1.21 1.25
N ARG A 434 4.38 2.15 1.59
CA ARG A 434 4.54 3.40 0.85
C ARG A 434 5.71 3.25 -0.11
N ALA A 435 5.41 3.13 -1.38
CA ALA A 435 6.45 3.09 -2.40
C ALA A 435 6.89 4.51 -2.80
N VAL A 436 7.82 4.61 -3.72
CA VAL A 436 8.43 5.88 -4.15
C VAL A 436 7.41 6.93 -4.59
N GLY A 437 6.37 6.53 -5.30
CA GLY A 437 5.33 7.44 -5.79
C GLY A 437 4.58 8.15 -4.67
N GLU A 438 4.16 7.43 -3.66
CA GLU A 438 3.48 7.99 -2.50
C GLU A 438 4.40 8.88 -1.65
N LEU A 439 5.66 8.49 -1.50
CA LEU A 439 6.66 9.29 -0.79
C LEU A 439 6.92 10.63 -1.50
N LEU A 440 7.05 10.61 -2.82
CA LEU A 440 7.18 11.81 -3.63
C LEU A 440 5.93 12.69 -3.55
N GLN A 441 4.75 12.10 -3.62
CA GLN A 441 3.49 12.82 -3.48
C GLN A 441 3.41 13.57 -2.15
N ASN A 442 3.81 12.94 -1.07
CA ASN A 442 3.82 13.57 0.26
C ASN A 442 4.79 14.77 0.32
N GLN A 443 5.96 14.66 -0.31
CA GLN A 443 6.92 15.78 -0.38
C GLN A 443 6.40 16.93 -1.26
N TYR A 444 5.79 16.62 -2.38
CA TYR A 444 5.12 17.62 -3.22
C TYR A 444 3.99 18.33 -2.46
N ARG A 445 3.22 17.60 -1.69
CA ARG A 445 2.16 18.16 -0.85
C ARG A 445 2.69 19.15 0.17
N ILE A 446 3.79 18.83 0.83
CA ILE A 446 4.47 19.75 1.76
C ILE A 446 4.95 21.02 1.04
N GLY A 447 5.62 20.85 -0.09
CA GLY A 447 6.11 21.95 -0.92
C GLY A 447 4.97 22.87 -1.41
N LEU A 448 3.90 22.28 -1.92
CA LEU A 448 2.72 23.01 -2.41
C LEU A 448 1.92 23.69 -1.28
N SER A 449 1.88 23.14 -0.09
CA SER A 449 1.26 23.78 1.08
C SER A 449 2.01 25.04 1.49
N ARG A 450 3.33 25.02 1.42
CA ARG A 450 4.18 26.21 1.64
C ARG A 450 3.99 27.25 0.54
N LEU A 451 3.88 26.79 -0.71
CA LEU A 451 3.59 27.64 -1.86
C LEU A 451 2.23 28.32 -1.70
N GLU A 452 1.19 27.58 -1.31
CA GLU A 452 -0.16 28.12 -1.05
C GLU A 452 -0.12 29.27 -0.04
N ARG A 453 0.61 29.11 1.04
CA ARG A 453 0.77 30.18 2.06
C ARG A 453 1.40 31.44 1.47
N VAL A 454 2.47 31.29 0.70
CA VAL A 454 3.14 32.42 0.03
C VAL A 454 2.22 33.09 -0.99
N VAL A 455 1.46 32.31 -1.74
CA VAL A 455 0.50 32.84 -2.73
C VAL A 455 -0.60 33.64 -2.04
N ARG A 456 -1.16 33.16 -0.95
CA ARG A 456 -2.17 33.91 -0.19
C ARG A 456 -1.63 35.22 0.39
N GLU A 457 -0.42 35.18 0.93
CA GLU A 457 0.26 36.40 1.43
C GLU A 457 0.47 37.41 0.30
N ARG A 458 0.91 36.97 -0.87
CA ARG A 458 1.10 37.86 -2.02
C ARG A 458 -0.20 38.41 -2.59
N MET A 459 -1.29 37.63 -2.58
CA MET A 459 -2.60 38.10 -2.99
C MET A 459 -3.11 39.26 -2.12
N THR A 460 -2.74 39.28 -0.85
CA THR A 460 -3.13 40.33 0.09
C THR A 460 -2.24 41.57 0.02
N THR A 461 -1.00 41.44 -0.40
CA THR A 461 0.02 42.51 -0.37
C THR A 461 0.26 43.20 -1.72
N LEU A 462 -0.05 42.54 -2.82
CA LEU A 462 0.13 43.10 -4.17
C LEU A 462 -1.11 43.88 -4.61
N ASP A 463 -0.88 44.93 -5.41
CA ASP A 463 -1.96 45.71 -6.01
C ASP A 463 -2.75 44.84 -7.01
N LEU A 464 -4.08 44.97 -6.97
CA LEU A 464 -4.99 44.17 -7.80
C LEU A 464 -4.84 44.45 -9.31
N ASP A 465 -4.34 45.64 -9.64
CA ASP A 465 -4.08 46.02 -11.04
C ASP A 465 -2.76 45.43 -11.54
N GLY A 466 -2.83 44.50 -12.46
CA GLY A 466 -1.66 43.89 -13.10
C GLY A 466 -1.09 42.65 -12.41
N ILE A 467 -1.84 42.02 -11.52
CA ILE A 467 -1.45 40.72 -10.97
C ILE A 467 -1.46 39.64 -12.05
N SER A 468 -0.32 38.96 -12.21
CA SER A 468 -0.20 37.79 -13.09
C SER A 468 0.04 36.52 -12.26
N PRO A 469 -0.35 35.34 -12.76
CA PRO A 469 -0.02 34.08 -12.09
C PRO A 469 1.47 33.92 -11.80
N GLN A 470 2.34 34.41 -12.68
CA GLN A 470 3.80 34.35 -12.54
C GLN A 470 4.33 35.18 -11.37
N SER A 471 3.69 36.31 -11.07
CA SER A 471 4.08 37.17 -9.91
C SER A 471 3.65 36.57 -8.58
N LEU A 472 2.60 35.76 -8.55
CA LEU A 472 2.07 35.13 -7.36
C LEU A 472 2.82 33.85 -6.95
N ILE A 473 3.27 33.07 -7.93
CA ILE A 473 3.83 31.75 -7.67
C ILE A 473 5.34 31.82 -7.45
N ASN A 474 5.79 31.31 -6.30
CA ASN A 474 7.19 31.10 -5.98
C ASN A 474 7.47 29.60 -5.90
N ILE A 475 8.25 29.06 -6.84
CA ILE A 475 8.54 27.63 -6.94
C ILE A 475 9.61 27.13 -5.96
N LYS A 476 10.33 28.02 -5.29
CA LYS A 476 11.42 27.64 -4.38
C LYS A 476 11.01 26.65 -3.26
N PRO A 477 9.86 26.79 -2.59
CA PRO A 477 9.47 25.84 -1.57
C PRO A 477 9.26 24.41 -2.12
N VAL A 478 8.73 24.28 -3.31
CA VAL A 478 8.49 22.97 -3.96
C VAL A 478 9.81 22.33 -4.39
N THR A 479 10.68 23.08 -5.05
CA THR A 479 11.99 22.57 -5.47
C THR A 479 12.88 22.23 -4.29
N ALA A 480 12.82 23.00 -3.20
CA ALA A 480 13.54 22.72 -1.96
C ALA A 480 13.05 21.42 -1.29
N ALA A 481 11.73 21.19 -1.24
CA ALA A 481 11.16 19.99 -0.65
C ALA A 481 11.57 18.73 -1.41
N VAL A 482 11.53 18.75 -2.74
CA VAL A 482 11.96 17.64 -3.59
C VAL A 482 13.45 17.37 -3.46
N LYS A 483 14.27 18.41 -3.49
CA LYS A 483 15.72 18.29 -3.34
C LYS A 483 16.12 17.73 -1.98
N GLU A 484 15.47 18.15 -0.91
CA GLU A 484 15.68 17.64 0.44
C GLU A 484 15.32 16.14 0.52
N PHE A 485 14.21 15.74 -0.06
CA PHE A 485 13.80 14.33 -0.10
C PHE A 485 14.83 13.44 -0.78
N PHE A 486 15.22 13.75 -2.00
CA PHE A 486 16.18 12.93 -2.75
C PHE A 486 17.60 12.95 -2.18
N GLY A 487 18.01 14.06 -1.57
CA GLY A 487 19.36 14.23 -1.04
C GLY A 487 19.55 13.79 0.41
N SER A 488 18.55 13.98 1.25
CA SER A 488 18.70 13.89 2.72
C SER A 488 17.71 12.94 3.41
N SER A 489 16.72 12.39 2.71
CA SER A 489 15.78 11.46 3.32
C SER A 489 16.47 10.14 3.70
N GLN A 490 16.09 9.57 4.83
CA GLN A 490 16.54 8.24 5.26
C GLN A 490 16.16 7.13 4.27
N LEU A 491 15.08 7.30 3.51
CA LEU A 491 14.59 6.33 2.52
C LEU A 491 15.25 6.50 1.15
N SER A 492 15.84 7.65 0.86
CA SER A 492 16.69 7.85 -0.31
C SER A 492 18.10 7.38 -0.01
N GLN A 493 18.44 6.21 -0.49
CA GLN A 493 19.70 5.56 -0.18
C GLN A 493 20.60 5.47 -1.41
N PHE A 494 21.89 5.58 -1.18
CA PHE A 494 22.92 5.30 -2.16
C PHE A 494 22.83 3.83 -2.57
N MET A 495 22.63 3.56 -3.86
CA MET A 495 22.39 2.20 -4.34
C MET A 495 23.56 1.27 -4.04
N ASP A 496 23.26 0.12 -3.47
CA ASP A 496 24.23 -0.97 -3.28
C ASP A 496 24.47 -1.65 -4.64
N GLN A 497 25.62 -1.40 -5.22
CA GLN A 497 25.97 -1.74 -6.60
C GLN A 497 27.17 -2.68 -6.71
N ASN A 498 27.36 -3.58 -5.73
CA ASN A 498 28.42 -4.59 -5.73
C ASN A 498 28.23 -5.58 -6.89
N ASN A 499 27.02 -6.08 -7.07
CA ASN A 499 26.65 -7.05 -8.10
C ASN A 499 25.19 -6.88 -8.49
N PRO A 500 24.69 -7.52 -9.55
CA PRO A 500 23.30 -7.40 -9.98
C PRO A 500 22.29 -7.78 -8.92
N LEU A 501 22.60 -8.81 -8.11
CA LEU A 501 21.71 -9.27 -7.04
C LEU A 501 21.57 -8.22 -5.93
N SER A 502 22.65 -7.52 -5.56
CA SER A 502 22.60 -6.46 -4.56
C SER A 502 21.75 -5.26 -5.02
N GLU A 503 21.83 -4.88 -6.30
CA GLU A 503 20.97 -3.87 -6.91
C GLU A 503 19.51 -4.27 -6.84
N LEU A 504 19.20 -5.50 -7.28
CA LEU A 504 17.83 -6.02 -7.33
C LEU A 504 17.20 -6.12 -5.95
N THR A 505 17.93 -6.63 -4.97
CA THR A 505 17.44 -6.74 -3.60
C THR A 505 17.27 -5.39 -2.92
N HIS A 506 18.11 -4.41 -3.23
CA HIS A 506 17.95 -3.04 -2.74
C HIS A 506 16.65 -2.38 -3.24
N LYS A 507 16.30 -2.59 -4.50
CA LYS A 507 15.07 -2.08 -5.10
C LYS A 507 13.80 -2.74 -4.55
N ARG A 508 13.90 -3.94 -4.01
CA ARG A 508 12.79 -4.71 -3.41
C ARG A 508 12.79 -4.69 -1.88
N ARG A 509 13.59 -3.83 -1.28
CA ARG A 509 13.68 -3.71 0.18
C ARG A 509 12.46 -3.01 0.77
N LEU A 510 12.02 -3.47 1.93
CA LEU A 510 10.93 -2.90 2.71
C LEU A 510 11.49 -2.48 4.07
N SER A 511 11.49 -1.18 4.35
CA SER A 511 12.01 -0.62 5.60
C SER A 511 10.87 -0.17 6.51
N ALA A 512 10.89 -0.59 7.76
CA ALA A 512 9.95 -0.09 8.78
C ALA A 512 10.41 1.24 9.41
N LEU A 513 11.60 1.70 9.09
CA LEU A 513 12.20 2.93 9.59
C LEU A 513 11.81 4.15 8.74
N GLY A 514 12.17 5.34 9.20
CA GLY A 514 11.97 6.57 8.45
C GLY A 514 10.84 7.45 8.97
N PRO A 515 10.53 8.55 8.29
CA PRO A 515 9.48 9.48 8.70
C PRO A 515 8.11 8.81 8.76
N GLY A 516 7.42 8.91 9.90
CA GLY A 516 6.13 8.23 10.12
C GLY A 516 6.22 6.74 10.40
N GLY A 517 7.42 6.17 10.43
CA GLY A 517 7.70 4.78 10.76
C GLY A 517 8.20 4.58 12.19
N LEU A 518 8.78 3.39 12.42
CA LEU A 518 9.32 3.00 13.71
C LEU A 518 10.71 3.60 13.95
N SER A 519 11.06 3.75 15.20
CA SER A 519 12.42 4.03 15.66
C SER A 519 13.11 2.71 16.05
N ARG A 520 14.36 2.55 15.68
CA ARG A 520 15.17 1.35 15.99
C ARG A 520 15.16 1.00 17.48
N ASP A 521 15.31 1.99 18.34
CA ASP A 521 15.40 1.81 19.78
C ASP A 521 14.05 1.51 20.44
N ARG A 522 12.94 1.88 19.80
CA ARG A 522 11.58 1.71 20.31
C ARG A 522 10.86 0.48 19.76
N ALA A 523 11.41 -0.16 18.75
CA ALA A 523 10.84 -1.36 18.16
C ALA A 523 11.04 -2.56 19.08
N GLY A 524 9.94 -3.16 19.53
CA GLY A 524 9.92 -4.37 20.34
C GLY A 524 10.16 -5.64 19.53
N PHE A 525 10.15 -6.78 20.21
CA PHE A 525 10.33 -8.09 19.56
C PHE A 525 9.19 -8.45 18.61
N GLU A 526 7.95 -8.10 18.94
CA GLU A 526 6.77 -8.47 18.14
C GLU A 526 6.81 -7.92 16.71
N VAL A 527 7.29 -6.68 16.53
CA VAL A 527 7.43 -6.06 15.21
C VAL A 527 8.54 -6.70 14.39
N ARG A 528 9.54 -7.26 15.03
CA ARG A 528 10.72 -7.88 14.41
C ARG A 528 10.52 -9.35 14.08
N ASP A 529 9.51 -9.98 14.65
CA ASP A 529 9.20 -11.39 14.44
C ASP A 529 8.58 -11.63 13.05
N VAL A 530 8.65 -12.87 12.62
CA VAL A 530 7.95 -13.35 11.42
C VAL A 530 6.51 -13.68 11.80
N HIS A 531 5.59 -12.91 11.27
CA HIS A 531 4.15 -13.13 11.44
C HIS A 531 3.63 -14.13 10.41
N TYR A 532 2.60 -14.91 10.72
CA TYR A 532 2.04 -15.86 9.75
C TYR A 532 1.56 -15.21 8.44
N SER A 533 1.13 -13.95 8.49
CA SER A 533 0.71 -13.17 7.31
C SER A 533 1.85 -12.84 6.33
N HIS A 534 3.10 -13.05 6.74
CA HIS A 534 4.28 -12.84 5.88
C HIS A 534 4.39 -13.88 4.77
N TYR A 535 3.70 -15.01 4.89
CA TYR A 535 3.76 -16.08 3.90
C TYR A 535 3.40 -15.61 2.50
N GLY A 536 4.31 -15.79 1.56
CA GLY A 536 4.16 -15.37 0.16
C GLY A 536 4.24 -13.85 -0.06
N ARG A 537 4.47 -13.04 0.97
CA ARG A 537 4.49 -11.57 0.91
C ARG A 537 5.82 -10.97 1.29
N MET A 538 6.37 -11.41 2.39
CA MET A 538 7.62 -10.90 2.92
C MET A 538 8.54 -12.08 3.25
N CYS A 539 9.79 -12.05 2.78
CA CYS A 539 10.74 -13.13 3.00
C CYS A 539 11.05 -13.30 4.49
N PRO A 540 10.93 -14.51 5.05
CA PRO A 540 11.23 -14.75 6.47
C PRO A 540 12.73 -14.86 6.76
N ILE A 541 13.57 -14.99 5.74
CA ILE A 541 15.00 -15.30 5.86
C ILE A 541 15.86 -14.07 5.64
N GLU A 542 15.60 -13.30 4.58
CA GLU A 542 16.44 -12.16 4.20
C GLU A 542 16.14 -10.93 5.08
N THR A 543 16.97 -10.71 6.09
CA THR A 543 16.92 -9.55 6.98
C THR A 543 18.34 -9.25 7.47
N PRO A 544 18.70 -8.00 7.80
CA PRO A 544 20.00 -7.71 8.39
C PRO A 544 20.19 -8.42 9.73
N GLU A 545 21.44 -8.70 10.06
CA GLU A 545 21.86 -9.06 11.40
C GLU A 545 22.16 -7.79 12.21
N GLY A 546 21.85 -7.80 13.49
CA GLY A 546 22.14 -6.68 14.39
C GLY A 546 20.93 -5.79 14.73
N PRO A 547 21.12 -4.47 14.93
CA PRO A 547 20.06 -3.60 15.46
C PRO A 547 18.83 -3.47 14.57
N ASN A 548 18.96 -3.68 13.27
CA ASN A 548 17.90 -3.56 12.29
C ASN A 548 17.18 -4.89 11.97
N ILE A 549 17.48 -5.95 12.69
CA ILE A 549 16.85 -7.25 12.45
C ILE A 549 15.32 -7.15 12.50
N GLY A 550 14.64 -7.73 11.52
CA GLY A 550 13.18 -7.72 11.41
C GLY A 550 12.56 -6.37 11.03
N LEU A 551 13.31 -5.28 11.04
CA LEU A 551 12.83 -3.94 10.63
C LEU A 551 13.06 -3.68 9.14
N ILE A 552 14.06 -4.29 8.55
CA ILE A 552 14.37 -4.18 7.14
C ILE A 552 14.21 -5.57 6.53
N ASN A 553 13.24 -5.71 5.67
CA ASN A 553 12.84 -6.98 5.06
C ASN A 553 12.86 -6.85 3.54
N SER A 554 12.71 -7.98 2.86
CA SER A 554 12.62 -8.04 1.40
C SER A 554 11.27 -8.58 0.95
N LEU A 555 10.75 -8.03 -0.16
CA LEU A 555 9.53 -8.51 -0.78
C LEU A 555 9.73 -9.93 -1.33
N ALA A 556 8.75 -10.81 -1.14
CA ALA A 556 8.79 -12.16 -1.69
C ALA A 556 8.73 -12.15 -3.23
N SER A 557 9.23 -13.19 -3.86
CA SER A 557 9.45 -13.23 -5.32
C SER A 557 8.19 -13.05 -6.16
N TYR A 558 7.05 -13.62 -5.74
CA TYR A 558 5.77 -13.51 -6.46
C TYR A 558 4.84 -12.44 -5.90
N ALA A 559 5.21 -11.76 -4.82
CA ALA A 559 4.40 -10.75 -4.20
C ALA A 559 4.32 -9.47 -5.05
N ARG A 560 3.17 -8.84 -5.00
CA ARG A 560 2.97 -7.51 -5.58
C ARG A 560 2.23 -6.59 -4.60
N ILE A 561 2.24 -5.31 -4.86
CA ILE A 561 1.57 -4.30 -4.05
C ILE A 561 0.28 -3.88 -4.78
N ASN A 562 -0.84 -3.89 -4.07
CA ASN A 562 -2.12 -3.48 -4.64
C ASN A 562 -2.29 -1.94 -4.65
N GLU A 563 -3.43 -1.47 -5.13
CA GLU A 563 -3.77 -0.04 -5.20
C GLU A 563 -3.85 0.66 -3.84
N TYR A 564 -4.08 -0.08 -2.75
CA TYR A 564 -4.11 0.45 -1.39
C TYR A 564 -2.75 0.40 -0.68
N GLY A 565 -1.76 -0.22 -1.28
CA GLY A 565 -0.43 -0.40 -0.70
C GLY A 565 -0.26 -1.69 0.11
N PHE A 566 -1.23 -2.58 0.16
CA PHE A 566 -1.11 -3.89 0.81
C PHE A 566 -0.41 -4.89 -0.09
N ILE A 567 0.37 -5.79 0.51
CA ILE A 567 1.08 -6.83 -0.22
C ILE A 567 0.12 -7.97 -0.54
N GLU A 568 0.05 -8.38 -1.79
CA GLU A 568 -0.75 -9.50 -2.28
C GLU A 568 0.13 -10.68 -2.68
N ALA A 569 -0.36 -11.87 -2.44
CA ALA A 569 0.25 -13.12 -2.88
C ALA A 569 -0.66 -13.86 -3.87
N PRO A 570 -0.10 -14.56 -4.88
CA PRO A 570 -0.87 -15.32 -5.84
C PRO A 570 -1.25 -16.70 -5.30
N TYR A 571 -2.45 -17.15 -5.60
CA TYR A 571 -2.96 -18.49 -5.27
C TYR A 571 -3.76 -19.07 -6.42
N ARG A 572 -3.71 -20.40 -6.58
CA ARG A 572 -4.51 -21.11 -7.56
C ARG A 572 -5.89 -21.38 -6.97
N LYS A 573 -6.92 -21.08 -7.72
CA LYS A 573 -8.31 -21.33 -7.31
C LYS A 573 -8.65 -22.81 -7.42
N ILE A 574 -9.37 -23.32 -6.43
CA ILE A 574 -9.93 -24.68 -6.43
C ILE A 574 -11.40 -24.63 -6.82
N ASP A 575 -11.77 -25.39 -7.86
CA ASP A 575 -13.16 -25.53 -8.27
C ASP A 575 -13.85 -26.62 -7.43
N LYS A 576 -14.90 -26.23 -6.73
CA LYS A 576 -15.73 -27.06 -5.87
C LYS A 576 -17.07 -27.49 -6.52
N SER A 577 -17.14 -27.51 -7.82
CA SER A 577 -18.35 -27.99 -8.55
C SER A 577 -18.75 -29.37 -8.13
N ASP A 578 -17.78 -30.25 -7.88
CA ASP A 578 -18.00 -31.54 -7.20
C ASP A 578 -17.50 -31.42 -5.74
N PRO A 579 -18.41 -31.29 -4.75
CA PRO A 579 -18.03 -31.13 -3.37
C PRO A 579 -17.17 -32.25 -2.79
N LYS A 580 -17.25 -33.46 -3.38
CA LYS A 580 -16.48 -34.63 -2.89
C LYS A 580 -15.09 -34.74 -3.49
N ASN A 581 -14.86 -34.13 -4.65
CA ASN A 581 -13.59 -34.23 -5.38
C ASN A 581 -13.21 -32.88 -5.98
N PRO A 582 -12.73 -31.95 -5.18
CA PRO A 582 -12.35 -30.61 -5.64
C PRO A 582 -11.21 -30.67 -6.64
N ARG A 583 -11.26 -29.82 -7.64
CA ARG A 583 -10.28 -29.70 -8.70
C ARG A 583 -9.47 -28.40 -8.57
N VAL A 584 -8.16 -28.49 -8.63
CA VAL A 584 -7.27 -27.34 -8.70
C VAL A 584 -7.23 -26.82 -10.13
N THR A 585 -7.57 -25.55 -10.33
CA THR A 585 -7.54 -24.88 -11.64
C THR A 585 -6.23 -24.11 -11.85
N ASP A 586 -5.96 -23.71 -13.08
CA ASP A 586 -4.81 -22.86 -13.41
C ASP A 586 -5.16 -21.35 -13.27
N GLU A 587 -6.36 -21.01 -12.82
CA GLU A 587 -6.77 -19.64 -12.53
C GLU A 587 -6.04 -19.14 -11.27
N VAL A 588 -5.31 -18.04 -11.42
CA VAL A 588 -4.53 -17.43 -10.34
C VAL A 588 -5.26 -16.19 -9.83
N VAL A 589 -5.43 -16.13 -8.52
CA VAL A 589 -6.04 -15.00 -7.82
C VAL A 589 -5.02 -14.41 -6.84
N TYR A 590 -4.84 -13.11 -6.90
CA TYR A 590 -4.03 -12.38 -5.91
C TYR A 590 -4.89 -11.98 -4.73
N MET A 591 -4.42 -12.29 -3.53
CA MET A 591 -5.13 -11.99 -2.28
C MET A 591 -4.25 -11.24 -1.30
N THR A 592 -4.85 -10.28 -0.60
CA THR A 592 -4.25 -9.66 0.59
C THR A 592 -4.30 -10.63 1.77
N ALA A 593 -3.54 -10.33 2.82
CA ALA A 593 -3.49 -11.17 4.02
C ALA A 593 -4.86 -11.30 4.72
N ASP A 594 -5.66 -10.25 4.71
CA ASP A 594 -7.02 -10.27 5.29
C ASP A 594 -7.97 -11.22 4.56
N GLU A 595 -7.90 -11.24 3.24
CA GLU A 595 -8.70 -12.12 2.41
C GLU A 595 -8.27 -13.58 2.58
N GLU A 596 -6.98 -13.84 2.65
CA GLU A 596 -6.41 -15.16 2.85
C GLU A 596 -6.83 -15.80 4.18
N ASP A 597 -7.02 -15.00 5.23
CA ASP A 597 -7.44 -15.49 6.55
C ASP A 597 -8.78 -16.24 6.54
N ASN A 598 -9.61 -16.02 5.54
CA ASN A 598 -10.92 -16.69 5.40
C ASN A 598 -10.84 -18.06 4.74
N TYR A 599 -9.68 -18.46 4.20
CA TYR A 599 -9.56 -19.64 3.35
C TYR A 599 -8.50 -20.61 3.85
N HIS A 600 -8.73 -21.88 3.56
CA HIS A 600 -7.73 -22.95 3.70
C HIS A 600 -6.91 -23.02 2.41
N VAL A 601 -5.60 -23.02 2.53
CA VAL A 601 -4.68 -23.03 1.40
C VAL A 601 -3.79 -24.28 1.43
N ALA A 602 -3.81 -25.06 0.36
CA ALA A 602 -2.97 -26.24 0.21
C ALA A 602 -1.52 -25.88 -0.17
N GLN A 603 -0.57 -26.75 0.20
CA GLN A 603 0.83 -26.60 -0.22
C GLN A 603 1.00 -26.86 -1.72
N ALA A 604 1.96 -26.15 -2.32
CA ALA A 604 2.27 -26.32 -3.75
C ALA A 604 2.83 -27.69 -4.10
N ASN A 605 3.41 -28.43 -3.15
CA ASN A 605 4.03 -29.75 -3.37
C ASN A 605 3.03 -30.92 -3.39
N GLU A 606 1.76 -30.68 -3.04
CA GLU A 606 0.80 -31.78 -3.03
C GLU A 606 0.65 -32.43 -4.41
N ALA A 607 0.61 -33.74 -4.42
CA ALA A 607 0.44 -34.50 -5.65
C ALA A 607 -0.97 -34.29 -6.22
N LEU A 608 -1.01 -33.91 -7.49
CA LEU A 608 -2.23 -33.77 -8.26
C LEU A 608 -2.22 -34.84 -9.38
N ASP A 609 -3.41 -35.30 -9.78
CA ASP A 609 -3.57 -36.15 -10.96
C ASP A 609 -3.51 -35.29 -12.24
N GLU A 610 -3.66 -35.94 -13.42
CA GLU A 610 -3.62 -35.24 -14.70
C GLU A 610 -4.78 -34.24 -14.89
N GLU A 611 -5.90 -34.46 -14.19
CA GLU A 611 -7.10 -33.60 -14.23
C GLU A 611 -7.07 -32.48 -13.18
N GLY A 612 -6.11 -32.49 -12.26
CA GLY A 612 -5.95 -31.48 -11.20
C GLY A 612 -6.65 -31.84 -9.88
N HIS A 613 -7.07 -33.06 -9.67
CA HIS A 613 -7.62 -33.52 -8.39
C HIS A 613 -6.52 -33.96 -7.44
N PHE A 614 -6.76 -33.78 -6.13
CA PHE A 614 -5.84 -34.31 -5.11
C PHE A 614 -5.80 -35.84 -5.10
N VAL A 615 -4.62 -36.39 -5.11
CA VAL A 615 -4.38 -37.84 -5.05
C VAL A 615 -4.68 -38.40 -3.66
N ARG A 616 -4.36 -37.61 -2.63
CA ARG A 616 -4.56 -37.96 -1.21
C ARG A 616 -5.84 -37.34 -0.68
N ASN A 617 -6.53 -38.01 0.23
CA ASN A 617 -7.71 -37.45 0.91
C ASN A 617 -7.37 -36.49 2.02
N SER A 618 -6.22 -36.70 2.70
CA SER A 618 -5.68 -35.76 3.68
C SER A 618 -4.53 -35.00 3.06
N VAL A 619 -4.66 -33.69 3.00
CA VAL A 619 -3.75 -32.77 2.31
C VAL A 619 -3.17 -31.79 3.31
N SER A 620 -1.85 -31.59 3.24
CA SER A 620 -1.16 -30.58 4.05
C SER A 620 -1.52 -29.19 3.57
N GLY A 621 -1.84 -28.33 4.50
CA GLY A 621 -2.18 -26.94 4.21
C GLY A 621 -2.14 -26.08 5.45
N ARG A 622 -2.53 -24.82 5.29
CA ARG A 622 -2.55 -23.86 6.38
C ARG A 622 -3.87 -23.09 6.43
N TYR A 623 -4.22 -22.75 7.63
CA TYR A 623 -5.37 -21.90 7.95
C TYR A 623 -4.97 -21.01 9.11
N LEU A 624 -5.04 -19.70 8.94
CA LEU A 624 -4.51 -18.71 9.89
C LEU A 624 -3.03 -19.00 10.22
N ASP A 625 -2.70 -19.18 11.49
CA ASP A 625 -1.35 -19.49 11.98
C ASP A 625 -1.07 -21.00 12.08
N GLU A 626 -2.05 -21.86 11.83
CA GLU A 626 -1.93 -23.31 11.93
C GLU A 626 -1.56 -23.94 10.59
N THR A 627 -0.55 -24.82 10.63
CA THR A 627 -0.17 -25.69 9.51
C THR A 627 -0.39 -27.14 9.92
N GLN A 628 -1.34 -27.79 9.29
CA GLN A 628 -1.68 -29.18 9.58
C GLN A 628 -2.32 -29.86 8.36
N GLU A 629 -2.60 -31.15 8.48
CA GLU A 629 -3.34 -31.89 7.46
C GLU A 629 -4.83 -31.70 7.63
N TYR A 630 -5.50 -31.29 6.53
CA TYR A 630 -6.95 -31.14 6.45
C TYR A 630 -7.51 -32.08 5.40
N GLU A 631 -8.80 -32.34 5.47
CA GLU A 631 -9.52 -33.07 4.44
C GLU A 631 -9.52 -32.27 3.12
N LYS A 632 -9.31 -32.92 1.98
CA LYS A 632 -9.20 -32.27 0.67
C LYS A 632 -10.38 -31.39 0.28
N THR A 633 -11.57 -31.65 0.82
CA THR A 633 -12.79 -30.86 0.54
C THR A 633 -12.82 -29.51 1.23
N MET A 634 -11.95 -29.27 2.21
CA MET A 634 -11.89 -28.02 2.97
C MET A 634 -11.08 -26.92 2.27
N PHE A 635 -10.24 -27.27 1.31
CA PHE A 635 -9.36 -26.31 0.65
C PHE A 635 -10.09 -25.46 -0.39
N ASP A 636 -9.79 -24.17 -0.39
CA ASP A 636 -10.33 -23.18 -1.32
C ASP A 636 -9.29 -22.72 -2.35
N TYR A 637 -8.02 -22.74 -1.98
CA TYR A 637 -6.89 -22.33 -2.80
C TYR A 637 -5.68 -23.22 -2.60
N MET A 638 -4.74 -23.13 -3.54
CA MET A 638 -3.46 -23.81 -3.50
C MET A 638 -2.32 -22.83 -3.83
N ASP A 639 -1.17 -22.98 -3.21
CA ASP A 639 0.02 -22.20 -3.55
C ASP A 639 0.45 -22.40 -5.00
N VAL A 640 0.98 -21.34 -5.63
CA VAL A 640 1.44 -21.41 -7.04
C VAL A 640 2.77 -22.10 -7.15
N SER A 641 3.70 -21.81 -6.23
CA SER A 641 5.06 -22.38 -6.24
C SER A 641 5.66 -22.33 -4.83
N PRO A 642 6.54 -23.27 -4.48
CA PRO A 642 7.29 -23.20 -3.22
C PRO A 642 8.21 -21.99 -3.12
N LYS A 643 8.68 -21.44 -4.25
CA LYS A 643 9.53 -20.25 -4.29
C LYS A 643 8.82 -18.98 -3.84
N MET A 644 7.49 -18.96 -3.81
CA MET A 644 6.71 -17.76 -3.44
C MET A 644 6.95 -17.29 -2.01
N VAL A 645 7.45 -18.16 -1.13
CA VAL A 645 7.70 -17.83 0.28
C VAL A 645 8.94 -16.95 0.45
N PHE A 646 9.91 -17.06 -0.45
CA PHE A 646 11.23 -16.48 -0.31
C PHE A 646 11.45 -15.29 -1.24
N SER A 647 12.39 -14.41 -0.85
CA SER A 647 12.89 -13.34 -1.72
C SER A 647 13.78 -13.91 -2.83
N VAL A 648 14.16 -13.05 -3.77
CA VAL A 648 15.02 -13.43 -4.90
C VAL A 648 16.38 -13.96 -4.43
N ALA A 649 17.04 -13.27 -3.49
CA ALA A 649 18.35 -13.70 -2.98
C ALA A 649 18.26 -15.03 -2.25
N THR A 650 17.29 -15.24 -1.43
CA THR A 650 17.07 -16.51 -0.71
C THR A 650 16.68 -17.65 -1.65
N ALA A 651 15.87 -17.38 -2.66
CA ALA A 651 15.49 -18.36 -3.66
C ALA A 651 16.64 -18.77 -4.60
N SER A 652 17.73 -18.03 -4.62
CA SER A 652 18.96 -18.37 -5.37
C SER A 652 19.88 -19.34 -4.63
N ILE A 653 19.59 -19.70 -3.38
CA ILE A 653 20.39 -20.66 -2.61
C ILE A 653 20.00 -22.09 -3.01
N PRO A 654 20.92 -22.88 -3.60
CA PRO A 654 20.62 -24.27 -3.92
C PRO A 654 20.50 -25.09 -2.65
N PHE A 655 19.58 -26.07 -2.64
CA PHE A 655 19.29 -26.93 -1.49
C PHE A 655 18.94 -26.18 -0.20
N LEU A 656 18.22 -25.07 -0.33
CA LEU A 656 17.82 -24.21 0.80
C LEU A 656 17.08 -24.99 1.91
N GLN A 657 16.27 -25.97 1.53
CA GLN A 657 15.51 -26.80 2.47
C GLN A 657 16.37 -27.63 3.42
N ASN A 658 17.64 -27.84 3.09
CA ASN A 658 18.58 -28.59 3.92
C ASN A 658 19.39 -27.70 4.89
N ASP A 659 19.24 -26.39 4.74
CA ASP A 659 19.96 -25.40 5.56
C ASP A 659 19.14 -24.95 6.76
N ASP A 660 19.82 -24.71 7.88
CA ASP A 660 19.23 -24.02 9.02
C ASP A 660 18.87 -22.57 8.65
N ALA A 661 17.77 -22.06 9.18
CA ALA A 661 17.29 -20.70 8.88
C ALA A 661 18.34 -19.61 9.19
N ASN A 662 19.08 -19.75 10.27
CA ASN A 662 20.13 -18.81 10.64
C ASN A 662 21.26 -18.75 9.58
N ARG A 663 21.65 -19.90 9.06
CA ARG A 663 22.69 -19.99 8.02
C ARG A 663 22.19 -19.56 6.65
N ALA A 664 20.93 -19.83 6.34
CA ALA A 664 20.29 -19.30 5.14
C ALA A 664 20.24 -17.77 5.15
N LEU A 665 19.93 -17.14 6.27
CA LEU A 665 19.97 -15.69 6.47
C LEU A 665 21.38 -15.13 6.19
N MET A 666 22.38 -15.71 6.79
CA MET A 666 23.79 -15.31 6.59
C MET A 666 24.21 -15.46 5.12
N GLY A 667 23.90 -16.61 4.52
CA GLY A 667 24.20 -16.88 3.11
C GLY A 667 23.49 -15.94 2.14
N SER A 668 22.23 -15.64 2.37
CA SER A 668 21.45 -14.67 1.60
C SER A 668 22.08 -13.27 1.66
N ASN A 669 22.46 -12.82 2.84
CA ASN A 669 23.14 -11.53 3.02
C ASN A 669 24.53 -11.49 2.38
N MET A 670 25.29 -12.59 2.45
CA MET A 670 26.64 -12.68 1.85
C MET A 670 26.63 -12.71 0.31
N GLN A 671 25.60 -13.24 -0.34
CA GLN A 671 25.45 -13.16 -1.80
C GLN A 671 25.49 -11.71 -2.32
N ARG A 672 24.93 -10.79 -1.55
CA ARG A 672 24.89 -9.36 -1.91
C ARG A 672 26.25 -8.68 -1.82
N GLN A 673 27.23 -9.28 -1.17
CA GLN A 673 28.57 -8.74 -0.96
C GLN A 673 29.59 -9.26 -1.98
N ALA A 674 29.20 -10.15 -2.89
CA ALA A 674 30.08 -10.74 -3.87
C ALA A 674 30.65 -9.69 -4.84
N VAL A 675 31.96 -9.66 -5.00
CA VAL A 675 32.66 -8.74 -5.92
C VAL A 675 32.61 -9.30 -7.34
N PRO A 676 32.40 -8.48 -8.38
CA PRO A 676 32.48 -8.91 -9.76
C PRO A 676 33.86 -9.45 -10.11
N LEU A 677 33.89 -10.67 -10.64
CA LEU A 677 35.12 -11.32 -11.01
C LEU A 677 35.55 -10.96 -12.45
N LEU A 678 36.83 -11.05 -12.74
CA LEU A 678 37.40 -10.78 -14.07
C LEU A 678 36.86 -11.79 -15.11
N THR A 679 36.85 -13.07 -14.77
CA THR A 679 36.20 -14.12 -15.55
C THR A 679 35.07 -14.74 -14.74
N THR A 680 33.88 -14.72 -15.32
CA THR A 680 32.68 -15.22 -14.67
C THR A 680 32.36 -16.64 -15.07
N GLU A 681 31.84 -17.43 -14.13
CA GLU A 681 31.36 -18.79 -14.38
C GLU A 681 29.94 -18.93 -13.87
N ALA A 682 29.02 -19.38 -14.73
CA ALA A 682 27.69 -19.69 -14.28
C ALA A 682 27.72 -20.88 -13.30
N PRO A 683 26.91 -20.88 -12.23
CA PRO A 683 26.92 -22.00 -11.28
C PRO A 683 26.47 -23.28 -11.96
N VAL A 684 27.14 -24.39 -11.70
CA VAL A 684 26.79 -25.71 -12.23
C VAL A 684 25.45 -26.16 -11.70
N VAL A 685 25.19 -25.94 -10.40
CA VAL A 685 23.91 -26.20 -9.73
C VAL A 685 23.24 -24.88 -9.43
N GLY A 686 22.05 -24.68 -9.97
CA GLY A 686 21.26 -23.46 -9.79
C GLY A 686 19.82 -23.74 -9.45
N THR A 687 19.08 -22.69 -9.09
CA THR A 687 17.67 -22.77 -8.68
C THR A 687 16.68 -22.31 -9.77
N GLY A 688 17.19 -21.78 -10.88
CA GLY A 688 16.38 -21.18 -11.94
C GLY A 688 16.07 -19.68 -11.75
N MET A 689 16.49 -19.10 -10.64
CA MET A 689 16.34 -17.66 -10.38
C MET A 689 17.42 -16.81 -11.06
N GLU A 690 18.53 -17.42 -11.44
CA GLU A 690 19.72 -16.73 -11.94
C GLU A 690 19.43 -15.92 -13.20
N THR A 691 18.73 -16.50 -14.16
CA THR A 691 18.38 -15.83 -15.41
C THR A 691 17.44 -14.66 -15.17
N LYS A 692 16.42 -14.87 -14.38
CA LYS A 692 15.44 -13.83 -14.03
C LYS A 692 16.08 -12.66 -13.30
N ALA A 693 16.93 -12.94 -12.31
CA ALA A 693 17.67 -11.94 -11.56
C ALA A 693 18.62 -11.13 -12.45
N ALA A 694 19.36 -11.77 -13.35
CA ALA A 694 20.29 -11.11 -14.24
C ALA A 694 19.59 -10.17 -15.23
N VAL A 695 18.47 -10.59 -15.79
CA VAL A 695 17.71 -9.79 -16.77
C VAL A 695 16.97 -8.64 -16.08
N ASP A 696 16.26 -8.90 -14.99
CA ASP A 696 15.44 -7.88 -14.34
C ASP A 696 16.25 -6.83 -13.57
N SER A 697 17.48 -7.13 -13.16
CA SER A 697 18.37 -6.14 -12.55
C SER A 697 18.82 -5.03 -13.52
N GLY A 698 18.69 -5.26 -14.82
CA GLY A 698 19.04 -4.30 -15.86
C GLY A 698 20.53 -4.21 -16.19
N VAL A 699 21.38 -5.08 -15.64
CA VAL A 699 22.82 -5.10 -15.95
C VAL A 699 23.13 -5.77 -17.30
N CYS A 700 22.27 -6.69 -17.75
CA CYS A 700 22.35 -7.31 -19.05
C CYS A 700 21.62 -6.47 -20.10
N VAL A 701 22.20 -6.34 -21.27
CA VAL A 701 21.53 -5.69 -22.41
C VAL A 701 20.65 -6.71 -23.11
N VAL A 702 19.38 -6.38 -23.31
CA VAL A 702 18.42 -7.23 -24.01
C VAL A 702 17.97 -6.59 -25.32
N ALA A 703 17.65 -7.42 -26.30
CA ALA A 703 17.15 -6.94 -27.58
C ALA A 703 15.72 -6.38 -27.43
N LYS A 704 15.51 -5.14 -27.87
CA LYS A 704 14.18 -4.49 -27.86
C LYS A 704 13.30 -5.00 -29.00
N LYS A 705 13.90 -5.34 -30.12
CA LYS A 705 13.24 -5.87 -31.33
C LYS A 705 13.98 -7.09 -31.88
N ALA A 706 13.23 -7.99 -32.49
CA ALA A 706 13.83 -9.12 -33.20
C ALA A 706 14.58 -8.66 -34.44
N GLY A 707 15.65 -9.33 -34.78
CA GLY A 707 16.44 -9.01 -35.94
C GLY A 707 17.72 -9.84 -36.06
N VAL A 708 18.60 -9.40 -36.96
CA VAL A 708 19.91 -10.00 -37.22
C VAL A 708 21.03 -9.04 -36.81
N VAL A 709 22.05 -9.54 -36.13
CA VAL A 709 23.20 -8.75 -35.70
C VAL A 709 24.02 -8.34 -36.94
N GLU A 710 24.06 -7.04 -37.18
CA GLU A 710 24.84 -6.46 -38.31
C GLU A 710 26.32 -6.26 -37.92
N SER A 711 26.55 -5.78 -36.67
CA SER A 711 27.89 -5.55 -36.14
C SER A 711 27.89 -5.83 -34.63
N SER A 712 28.96 -6.44 -34.13
CA SER A 712 29.19 -6.65 -32.70
C SER A 712 30.61 -6.20 -32.38
N GLU A 713 30.70 -5.06 -31.69
CA GLU A 713 31.96 -4.47 -31.24
C GLU A 713 32.02 -4.45 -29.74
N SER A 714 33.17 -4.21 -29.13
CA SER A 714 33.32 -4.19 -27.70
C SER A 714 32.47 -3.12 -26.97
N ASN A 715 32.21 -2.01 -27.67
CA ASN A 715 31.49 -0.85 -27.12
C ASN A 715 30.08 -0.65 -27.65
N GLN A 716 29.71 -1.39 -28.72
CA GLN A 716 28.36 -1.29 -29.28
C GLN A 716 27.95 -2.55 -30.05
N ILE A 717 26.65 -2.77 -30.12
CA ILE A 717 26.03 -3.81 -30.95
C ILE A 717 25.00 -3.14 -31.84
N ILE A 718 25.03 -3.43 -33.13
CA ILE A 718 24.06 -2.94 -34.10
C ILE A 718 23.26 -4.12 -34.62
N ILE A 719 21.94 -4.02 -34.46
CA ILE A 719 20.98 -5.03 -34.92
C ILE A 719 20.10 -4.43 -35.99
N LYS A 720 20.04 -5.08 -37.16
CA LYS A 720 19.05 -4.77 -38.18
C LYS A 720 17.75 -5.46 -37.82
N ASN A 721 16.76 -4.69 -37.38
CA ASN A 721 15.47 -5.24 -36.98
C ASN A 721 14.62 -5.66 -38.18
N ASP A 722 13.63 -6.51 -37.95
CA ASP A 722 12.73 -7.05 -38.96
C ASP A 722 11.82 -5.99 -39.59
N GLU A 723 11.67 -4.82 -38.96
CA GLU A 723 10.94 -3.66 -39.49
C GLU A 723 11.76 -2.80 -40.46
N GLY A 724 13.03 -3.14 -40.70
CA GLY A 724 13.93 -2.49 -41.59
C GLY A 724 14.80 -1.37 -41.02
N GLY A 725 14.66 -1.09 -39.71
CA GLY A 725 15.48 -0.12 -38.98
C GLY A 725 16.76 -0.73 -38.41
N ARG A 726 17.62 0.12 -37.89
CA ARG A 726 18.84 -0.26 -37.16
C ARG A 726 18.71 0.13 -35.72
N ASP A 727 18.88 -0.82 -34.83
CA ASP A 727 18.92 -0.61 -33.37
C ASP A 727 20.38 -0.61 -32.90
N VAL A 728 20.82 0.47 -32.30
CA VAL A 728 22.19 0.61 -31.78
C VAL A 728 22.17 0.51 -30.28
N TYR A 729 22.90 -0.47 -29.76
CA TYR A 729 23.06 -0.70 -28.32
C TYR A 729 24.47 -0.30 -27.90
N LYS A 730 24.58 0.78 -27.11
CA LYS A 730 25.87 1.21 -26.54
C LYS A 730 26.13 0.46 -25.24
N LEU A 731 27.33 -0.09 -25.10
CA LEU A 731 27.75 -0.83 -23.93
C LEU A 731 28.58 0.03 -22.99
N THR A 732 28.36 -0.11 -21.71
CA THR A 732 29.17 0.53 -20.67
C THR A 732 30.47 -0.23 -20.50
N LYS A 733 31.59 0.47 -20.60
CA LYS A 733 32.92 -0.15 -20.51
C LYS A 733 33.69 0.36 -19.29
N PHE A 734 34.17 -0.57 -18.47
CA PHE A 734 35.08 -0.34 -17.34
C PHE A 734 34.76 0.90 -16.48
N SER A 735 33.49 1.15 -16.24
CA SER A 735 33.09 2.25 -15.39
C SER A 735 33.12 1.87 -13.91
N ARG A 736 33.20 2.88 -13.05
CA ARG A 736 33.19 2.72 -11.60
C ARG A 736 31.74 2.58 -11.11
N SER A 737 31.50 1.57 -10.26
CA SER A 737 30.24 1.47 -9.51
C SER A 737 30.26 2.35 -8.24
N ASN A 738 29.15 2.46 -7.54
CA ASN A 738 29.04 3.20 -6.28
C ASN A 738 30.02 2.69 -5.20
N GLN A 739 30.31 1.38 -5.17
CA GLN A 739 31.25 0.75 -4.26
C GLN A 739 32.67 0.62 -4.84
N SER A 740 32.96 1.35 -5.91
CA SER A 740 34.25 1.36 -6.60
C SER A 740 34.63 0.02 -7.26
N ASN A 741 33.63 -0.80 -7.59
CA ASN A 741 33.82 -2.02 -8.37
C ASN A 741 33.78 -1.72 -9.88
N CYS A 742 34.27 -2.66 -10.68
CA CYS A 742 34.26 -2.55 -12.12
C CYS A 742 32.87 -2.90 -12.69
N TYR A 743 32.26 -1.94 -13.37
CA TYR A 743 31.05 -2.15 -14.14
C TYR A 743 31.41 -2.23 -15.63
N ASN A 744 31.30 -3.40 -16.22
CA ASN A 744 31.70 -3.64 -17.61
C ASN A 744 30.70 -4.57 -18.30
N GLN A 745 30.27 -4.19 -19.49
CA GLN A 745 29.39 -5.00 -20.34
C GLN A 745 30.16 -5.61 -21.50
N LYS A 746 29.93 -6.89 -21.76
CA LYS A 746 30.55 -7.66 -22.84
C LYS A 746 29.51 -8.19 -23.81
N PRO A 747 29.64 -8.02 -25.13
CA PRO A 747 28.74 -8.64 -26.08
C PRO A 747 28.89 -10.17 -26.08
N ILE A 748 27.78 -10.89 -26.19
CA ILE A 748 27.72 -12.35 -26.28
C ILE A 748 27.11 -12.83 -27.60
N VAL A 749 26.79 -11.92 -28.50
CA VAL A 749 26.31 -12.21 -29.84
C VAL A 749 27.39 -11.86 -30.89
N PHE A 750 27.35 -12.57 -31.99
CA PHE A 750 28.27 -12.37 -33.11
C PHE A 750 27.53 -11.89 -34.34
N LYS A 751 28.26 -11.30 -35.30
CA LYS A 751 27.72 -10.86 -36.57
C LYS A 751 27.01 -12.02 -37.28
N GLY A 752 25.78 -11.79 -37.72
CA GLY A 752 24.96 -12.77 -38.42
C GLY A 752 24.02 -13.58 -37.50
N ASP A 753 24.14 -13.46 -36.16
CA ASP A 753 23.27 -14.14 -35.25
C ASP A 753 21.83 -13.56 -35.29
N ARG A 754 20.85 -14.46 -35.28
CA ARG A 754 19.43 -14.08 -35.10
C ARG A 754 19.15 -13.89 -33.64
N VAL A 755 18.48 -12.78 -33.29
CA VAL A 755 18.03 -12.47 -31.92
C VAL A 755 16.52 -12.24 -31.90
N GLU A 756 15.89 -12.69 -30.82
CA GLU A 756 14.47 -12.49 -30.58
C GLU A 756 14.28 -11.35 -29.56
N VAL A 757 13.04 -10.85 -29.43
CA VAL A 757 12.69 -9.82 -28.47
C VAL A 757 12.92 -10.33 -27.02
N GLY A 758 13.63 -9.57 -26.21
CA GLY A 758 13.94 -9.91 -24.83
C GLY A 758 15.13 -10.87 -24.65
N GLU A 759 15.80 -11.27 -25.73
CA GLU A 759 17.01 -12.09 -25.67
C GLU A 759 18.22 -11.26 -25.21
N VAL A 760 19.02 -11.83 -24.31
CA VAL A 760 20.25 -11.18 -23.83
C VAL A 760 21.30 -11.13 -24.93
N ILE A 761 21.77 -9.93 -25.23
CA ILE A 761 22.80 -9.70 -26.26
C ILE A 761 24.16 -9.29 -25.69
N ALA A 762 24.19 -8.83 -24.45
CA ALA A 762 25.44 -8.50 -23.75
C ALA A 762 25.34 -8.82 -22.27
N ASP A 763 26.38 -9.40 -21.70
CA ASP A 763 26.50 -9.65 -20.28
C ASP A 763 27.00 -8.42 -19.53
N GLY A 764 26.46 -8.20 -18.32
CA GLY A 764 26.95 -7.21 -17.38
C GLY A 764 27.97 -7.77 -16.37
N PRO A 765 28.25 -7.03 -15.30
CA PRO A 765 29.11 -7.52 -14.23
C PRO A 765 28.47 -8.71 -13.52
N SER A 766 29.27 -9.67 -13.10
CA SER A 766 28.83 -10.91 -12.41
C SER A 766 27.73 -11.67 -13.15
N THR A 767 27.77 -11.66 -14.46
CA THR A 767 26.85 -12.45 -15.30
C THR A 767 27.62 -13.26 -16.34
N ALA A 768 27.08 -14.40 -16.72
CA ALA A 768 27.63 -15.27 -17.74
C ALA A 768 26.48 -15.82 -18.61
N ASN A 769 26.48 -15.53 -19.91
CA ASN A 769 25.46 -15.96 -20.87
C ASN A 769 24.01 -15.62 -20.44
N GLY A 770 23.82 -14.48 -19.79
CA GLY A 770 22.52 -14.04 -19.29
C GLY A 770 22.09 -14.68 -17.96
N GLU A 771 22.95 -15.39 -17.29
CA GLU A 771 22.73 -15.95 -15.96
C GLU A 771 23.59 -15.22 -14.92
N LEU A 772 23.10 -15.14 -13.69
CA LEU A 772 23.82 -14.60 -12.56
C LEU A 772 25.01 -15.51 -12.21
N ALA A 773 26.21 -14.96 -12.17
CA ALA A 773 27.46 -15.67 -11.90
C ALA A 773 28.27 -14.93 -10.85
N LEU A 774 27.93 -15.15 -9.57
CA LEU A 774 28.52 -14.44 -8.44
C LEU A 774 29.89 -14.96 -8.00
N GLY A 775 30.28 -16.16 -8.42
CA GLY A 775 31.50 -16.81 -7.97
C GLY A 775 32.09 -17.80 -8.96
N LYS A 776 32.80 -18.77 -8.46
CA LYS A 776 33.46 -19.85 -9.19
C LYS A 776 32.90 -21.21 -8.76
N ASN A 777 33.11 -22.22 -9.58
CA ASN A 777 32.77 -23.62 -9.27
C ASN A 777 34.04 -24.38 -8.82
N PRO A 778 34.39 -24.33 -7.52
CA PRO A 778 35.58 -25.03 -7.05
C PRO A 778 35.34 -26.52 -6.89
N LEU A 779 36.35 -27.32 -7.10
CA LEU A 779 36.39 -28.73 -6.71
C LEU A 779 36.65 -28.80 -5.21
N ILE A 780 35.74 -29.38 -4.42
CA ILE A 780 35.83 -29.44 -2.98
C ILE A 780 36.02 -30.90 -2.54
N GLY A 781 37.02 -31.14 -1.73
CA GLY A 781 37.20 -32.41 -1.04
C GLY A 781 36.70 -32.31 0.41
N PHE A 782 35.91 -33.29 0.83
CA PHE A 782 35.45 -33.43 2.22
C PHE A 782 36.28 -34.50 2.96
N MET A 783 36.72 -34.17 4.14
CA MET A 783 37.41 -35.11 5.01
C MET A 783 37.16 -34.80 6.48
N THR A 784 37.35 -35.79 7.32
CA THR A 784 37.38 -35.56 8.77
C THR A 784 38.75 -35.00 9.18
N TRP A 785 38.74 -34.06 10.12
CA TRP A 785 40.00 -33.55 10.70
C TRP A 785 40.17 -34.09 12.11
N GLU A 786 40.97 -35.15 12.25
CA GLU A 786 41.24 -35.80 13.53
C GLU A 786 40.01 -36.19 14.36
N GLY A 787 38.87 -36.37 13.70
CA GLY A 787 37.59 -36.70 14.33
C GLY A 787 36.83 -35.52 14.96
N TYR A 788 37.38 -34.30 14.97
CA TYR A 788 36.78 -33.17 15.66
C TYR A 788 35.54 -32.58 14.94
N ASN A 789 35.43 -32.80 13.65
CA ASN A 789 34.37 -32.24 12.80
C ASN A 789 33.46 -33.31 12.20
N TYR A 790 33.40 -34.51 12.77
CA TYR A 790 32.64 -35.59 12.16
C TYR A 790 31.10 -35.38 12.27
N GLU A 791 30.60 -34.60 13.26
CA GLU A 791 29.22 -34.12 13.30
C GLU A 791 28.98 -33.01 12.29
#